data_51c08be6024e5e132956924061760da3
#
_entry.id   51c08be6024e5e132956924061760da3
#
_cell.length_a   1.000
_cell.length_b   1.000
_cell.length_c   1.000
_cell.angle_alpha   90.00
_cell.angle_beta   90.00
_cell.angle_gamma   90.00
#
_symmetry.space_group_name_H-M   'P 1'
#
loop_
_entity.id
_entity.type
_entity.pdbx_description
1 polymer ?
#
loop_
_entity_poly.entity_id
_entity_poly.type
_entity_poly.pdbx_seq_one_letter_code
_entity_poly.pdbx_strand_id
1 'polypeptide(L)'
;SAASDVYKRQVTDIDGNFTLEGVNNGDKLTISYIGYIEQSLVVNQNSEYKIVLKEDSQSLDEVVVVGYGTQKKVNLTGAVAAIGADEIIQAPVANISNALAGRLPGIRVQNTGGTPGAESSVDIRGFGKPLILVDGVEQPGFQVDPNEIESISVLKDASAAIYGVKAGNGVVLITTKKGAEGKAQITYNGSIGWQNFTSYPDMVDAAGYAELTDEDAINRGNAPVYGPDKLALFREGTQEGYKSYDWKDILTRKNAPQTQHNINVNGGTEKVKYFMSVGYLNQEGLYATKDINFSRYNFRSNISAKISKYLTADAQLSGHVQDKMAPYDDDTYIIHGITRMHPYYSPYANDEEGKHYGLTNFQNPLARSDADVSGYRKERKKLFNGVFSLKYDMPFIPGLSAKVLFSYLTKVEEFKTFAKEFKLYSYDKESGKYNTVFTGNSPSNLTRKDYTQEQNMLQFSLNYNRTFLDKHNVQALFLYEQREDLDDYLQAYRQFAIDALDQINSGSDKNKNNAGVASELANASFVGRINYDYASKYLFEFSFREDGSAKFYKNNRWGFFPSVSVGWRLSEESFIKNNTQIFDNLKIRASYGVMGDDQFLDSSGNPQVLPFQYLTGYNYPGGTNYIFGSDVVNSLITKGLANTEYSWLTSKILNVGFDASLWNRKLEASVDVFYRKRDGLFAYRSGSLPNTFGASFPQENLNSDDFRGFELVLGHTNTVGDWTYSVKGNMSFTRAKNRHIEQADPINSYKNWTSNFSDRWNNMSFGY
;
A
#
# COMPACT_ATOMS: atom_id res chain seq x y z
N SER A 1 -18.96 -39.12 -48.57
CA SER A 1 -18.75 -37.73 -49.01
C SER A 1 -18.62 -36.87 -47.76
N ALA A 2 -17.42 -36.44 -47.44
CA ALA A 2 -17.18 -35.49 -46.37
C ALA A 2 -17.64 -34.11 -46.86
N ALA A 3 -18.70 -33.58 -46.29
CA ALA A 3 -19.03 -32.17 -46.38
C ALA A 3 -18.10 -31.39 -45.49
N SER A 4 -17.21 -30.57 -46.06
CA SER A 4 -16.42 -29.59 -45.30
C SER A 4 -17.36 -28.46 -44.92
N ASP A 5 -17.63 -28.29 -43.63
CA ASP A 5 -18.35 -27.13 -43.13
C ASP A 5 -17.49 -25.87 -43.36
N VAL A 6 -17.90 -25.05 -44.31
CA VAL A 6 -17.26 -23.75 -44.58
C VAL A 6 -17.87 -22.73 -43.64
N TYR A 7 -17.18 -22.41 -42.55
CA TYR A 7 -17.63 -21.34 -41.65
C TYR A 7 -17.24 -19.97 -42.24
N LYS A 8 -18.21 -19.12 -42.51
CA LYS A 8 -18.02 -17.71 -42.84
C LYS A 8 -18.04 -16.91 -41.55
N ARG A 9 -17.00 -16.09 -41.30
CA ARG A 9 -16.92 -15.21 -40.13
C ARG A 9 -16.83 -13.75 -40.58
N GLN A 10 -17.54 -12.87 -39.91
CA GLN A 10 -17.49 -11.44 -40.10
C GLN A 10 -17.61 -10.71 -38.75
N VAL A 11 -17.00 -9.54 -38.64
CA VAL A 11 -17.12 -8.62 -37.52
C VAL A 11 -18.05 -7.48 -37.95
N THR A 12 -18.91 -6.99 -37.07
CA THR A 12 -19.78 -5.83 -37.32
C THR A 12 -18.94 -4.58 -37.51
N ASP A 13 -19.48 -3.60 -38.24
CA ASP A 13 -18.91 -2.25 -38.29
C ASP A 13 -19.09 -1.50 -36.95
N ILE A 14 -18.64 -0.24 -36.91
CA ILE A 14 -18.69 0.61 -35.70
C ILE A 14 -20.14 0.90 -35.24
N ASP A 15 -21.11 0.84 -36.14
CA ASP A 15 -22.52 1.08 -35.88
C ASP A 15 -23.29 -0.23 -35.58
N GLY A 16 -22.59 -1.37 -35.56
CA GLY A 16 -23.13 -2.70 -35.28
C GLY A 16 -23.75 -3.37 -36.49
N ASN A 17 -23.55 -2.84 -37.71
CA ASN A 17 -24.10 -3.44 -38.92
C ASN A 17 -23.19 -4.56 -39.42
N PHE A 18 -23.81 -5.57 -40.04
CA PHE A 18 -23.11 -6.66 -40.70
C PHE A 18 -23.80 -7.04 -42.01
N THR A 19 -23.05 -7.54 -42.97
CA THR A 19 -23.59 -8.06 -44.24
C THR A 19 -22.93 -9.40 -44.53
N LEU A 20 -23.68 -10.45 -44.62
CA LEU A 20 -23.22 -11.80 -44.94
C LEU A 20 -23.69 -12.19 -46.33
N GLU A 21 -22.78 -12.38 -47.28
CA GLU A 21 -23.09 -12.81 -48.63
C GLU A 21 -23.02 -14.35 -48.75
N GLY A 22 -23.92 -14.94 -49.57
CA GLY A 22 -23.97 -16.36 -49.85
C GLY A 22 -24.43 -17.20 -48.67
N VAL A 23 -25.37 -16.70 -47.88
CA VAL A 23 -26.10 -17.42 -46.84
C VAL A 23 -27.41 -17.92 -47.39
N ASN A 24 -27.77 -19.20 -47.14
CA ASN A 24 -28.97 -19.84 -47.64
C ASN A 24 -30.04 -19.92 -46.57
N ASN A 25 -31.28 -20.04 -47.01
CA ASN A 25 -32.39 -20.29 -46.09
C ASN A 25 -32.19 -21.64 -45.38
N GLY A 26 -32.23 -21.65 -44.05
CA GLY A 26 -31.93 -22.79 -43.19
C GLY A 26 -30.54 -22.79 -42.57
N ASP A 27 -29.63 -21.91 -43.00
CA ASP A 27 -28.31 -21.77 -42.37
C ASP A 27 -28.42 -21.24 -40.94
N LYS A 28 -27.55 -21.72 -40.06
CA LYS A 28 -27.50 -21.26 -38.67
C LYS A 28 -26.51 -20.09 -38.54
N LEU A 29 -27.00 -18.90 -38.20
CA LEU A 29 -26.23 -17.74 -37.90
C LEU A 29 -26.02 -17.66 -36.39
N THR A 30 -24.76 -17.62 -35.96
CA THR A 30 -24.38 -17.47 -34.55
C THR A 30 -23.70 -16.11 -34.34
N ILE A 31 -24.24 -15.35 -33.43
CA ILE A 31 -23.77 -14.02 -33.10
C ILE A 31 -23.23 -14.04 -31.67
N SER A 32 -21.98 -13.67 -31.51
CA SER A 32 -21.32 -13.59 -30.20
C SER A 32 -20.58 -12.28 -30.06
N TYR A 33 -20.63 -11.69 -28.88
CA TYR A 33 -19.86 -10.53 -28.49
C TYR A 33 -19.40 -10.69 -27.04
N ILE A 34 -18.21 -10.23 -26.72
CA ILE A 34 -17.66 -10.37 -25.37
C ILE A 34 -18.57 -9.64 -24.38
N GLY A 35 -19.02 -10.33 -23.32
CA GLY A 35 -19.95 -9.80 -22.33
C GLY A 35 -21.43 -9.96 -22.68
N TYR A 36 -21.77 -10.62 -23.78
CA TYR A 36 -23.16 -10.89 -24.18
C TYR A 36 -23.40 -12.37 -24.42
N ILE A 37 -24.65 -12.84 -24.15
CA ILE A 37 -25.05 -14.20 -24.39
C ILE A 37 -25.05 -14.46 -25.89
N GLU A 38 -24.36 -15.52 -26.32
CA GLU A 38 -24.35 -15.96 -27.69
C GLU A 38 -25.78 -16.26 -28.15
N GLN A 39 -26.18 -15.67 -29.25
CA GLN A 39 -27.48 -15.93 -29.87
C GLN A 39 -27.31 -16.68 -31.20
N SER A 40 -28.12 -17.69 -31.39
CA SER A 40 -28.19 -18.40 -32.65
C SER A 40 -29.59 -18.27 -33.26
N LEU A 41 -29.63 -17.91 -34.51
CA LEU A 41 -30.88 -17.87 -35.29
C LEU A 41 -30.70 -18.66 -36.57
N VAL A 42 -31.81 -19.19 -37.08
CA VAL A 42 -31.85 -19.85 -38.39
C VAL A 42 -32.28 -18.81 -39.42
N VAL A 43 -31.50 -18.70 -40.48
CA VAL A 43 -31.81 -17.79 -41.58
C VAL A 43 -33.08 -18.24 -42.28
N ASN A 44 -33.99 -17.29 -42.44
CA ASN A 44 -35.25 -17.51 -43.17
C ASN A 44 -35.29 -16.58 -44.41
N GLN A 45 -36.41 -16.40 -45.04
CA GLN A 45 -36.55 -15.55 -46.21
C GLN A 45 -36.39 -14.02 -45.97
N ASN A 46 -36.13 -13.58 -44.72
CA ASN A 46 -35.88 -12.20 -44.42
C ASN A 46 -34.47 -11.81 -44.84
N SER A 47 -34.33 -10.65 -45.47
CA SER A 47 -33.04 -10.09 -45.88
C SER A 47 -32.40 -9.22 -44.79
N GLU A 48 -33.15 -8.84 -43.76
CA GLU A 48 -32.67 -8.01 -42.64
C GLU A 48 -33.02 -8.64 -41.31
N TYR A 49 -32.03 -8.63 -40.38
CA TYR A 49 -32.17 -9.11 -39.02
C TYR A 49 -31.70 -8.04 -38.05
N LYS A 50 -32.58 -7.60 -37.16
CA LYS A 50 -32.21 -6.77 -35.99
C LYS A 50 -32.04 -7.68 -34.80
N ILE A 51 -30.79 -7.82 -34.37
CA ILE A 51 -30.41 -8.73 -33.27
C ILE A 51 -30.04 -7.85 -32.07
N VAL A 52 -30.75 -8.05 -30.98
CA VAL A 52 -30.43 -7.40 -29.71
C VAL A 52 -29.77 -8.46 -28.83
N LEU A 53 -28.45 -8.35 -28.62
CA LEU A 53 -27.73 -9.22 -27.72
C LEU A 53 -28.12 -8.88 -26.28
N LYS A 54 -28.40 -9.91 -25.50
CA LYS A 54 -28.62 -9.76 -24.05
C LYS A 54 -27.27 -9.82 -23.38
N GLU A 55 -27.03 -8.90 -22.47
CA GLU A 55 -25.82 -8.94 -21.63
C GLU A 55 -25.73 -10.32 -20.95
N ASP A 56 -24.56 -10.95 -21.05
CA ASP A 56 -24.27 -12.15 -20.33
C ASP A 56 -24.03 -11.79 -18.85
N SER A 57 -25.12 -11.78 -18.08
CA SER A 57 -25.06 -11.67 -16.63
C SER A 57 -24.44 -12.92 -15.97
N GLN A 58 -24.23 -14.00 -16.73
CA GLN A 58 -23.29 -15.05 -16.38
C GLN A 58 -21.90 -14.49 -16.67
N SER A 59 -21.33 -13.77 -15.71
CA SER A 59 -19.91 -13.45 -15.70
C SER A 59 -19.17 -14.71 -16.17
N LEU A 60 -18.52 -14.64 -17.34
CA LEU A 60 -17.44 -15.53 -17.73
C LEU A 60 -16.67 -15.83 -16.48
N ASP A 61 -16.48 -17.11 -16.11
CA ASP A 61 -15.79 -17.58 -14.93
C ASP A 61 -14.72 -16.60 -14.49
N GLU A 62 -15.04 -15.74 -13.52
CA GLU A 62 -14.14 -14.67 -13.06
C GLU A 62 -12.82 -15.32 -12.69
N VAL A 63 -11.79 -14.98 -13.44
CA VAL A 63 -10.46 -15.54 -13.25
C VAL A 63 -9.67 -14.59 -12.36
N VAL A 64 -9.13 -15.12 -11.29
CA VAL A 64 -8.34 -14.37 -10.31
C VAL A 64 -6.89 -14.79 -10.42
N VAL A 65 -5.97 -13.84 -10.37
CA VAL A 65 -4.53 -14.11 -10.30
C VAL A 65 -4.20 -14.53 -8.89
N VAL A 66 -3.64 -15.71 -8.72
CA VAL A 66 -3.21 -16.27 -7.43
C VAL A 66 -1.98 -17.15 -7.62
N GLY A 67 -0.98 -16.99 -6.75
CA GLY A 67 0.15 -17.92 -6.62
C GLY A 67 0.89 -18.22 -7.92
N TYR A 68 1.41 -17.22 -8.62
CA TYR A 68 2.15 -17.36 -9.89
C TYR A 68 1.31 -17.95 -11.05
N GLY A 69 -0.02 -17.89 -10.96
CA GLY A 69 -0.94 -18.38 -12.00
C GLY A 69 -2.31 -17.76 -11.92
N THR A 70 -3.24 -18.25 -12.72
CA THR A 70 -4.63 -17.82 -12.73
C THR A 70 -5.55 -18.99 -12.37
N GLN A 71 -6.58 -18.73 -11.57
CA GLN A 71 -7.59 -19.72 -11.22
C GLN A 71 -8.99 -19.13 -11.36
N LYS A 72 -9.97 -19.97 -11.68
CA LYS A 72 -11.37 -19.57 -11.64
C LYS A 72 -11.77 -19.25 -10.20
N LYS A 73 -12.44 -18.14 -9.94
CA LYS A 73 -12.88 -17.71 -8.61
C LYS A 73 -13.67 -18.78 -7.87
N VAL A 74 -14.52 -19.51 -8.60
CA VAL A 74 -15.32 -20.60 -8.04
C VAL A 74 -14.48 -21.77 -7.51
N ASN A 75 -13.28 -21.99 -8.07
CA ASN A 75 -12.36 -23.06 -7.67
C ASN A 75 -11.34 -22.64 -6.61
N LEU A 76 -11.32 -21.38 -6.18
CA LEU A 76 -10.43 -20.92 -5.12
C LEU A 76 -10.81 -21.56 -3.78
N THR A 77 -9.82 -22.06 -3.07
CA THR A 77 -9.96 -22.66 -1.73
C THR A 77 -9.53 -21.71 -0.62
N GLY A 78 -8.76 -20.65 -0.95
CA GLY A 78 -8.31 -19.61 -0.03
C GLY A 78 -9.27 -18.43 0.09
N ALA A 79 -9.04 -17.58 1.11
CA ALA A 79 -9.77 -16.33 1.34
C ALA A 79 -9.18 -15.21 0.45
N VAL A 80 -9.72 -15.08 -0.75
CA VAL A 80 -9.27 -14.09 -1.74
C VAL A 80 -10.38 -13.07 -1.99
N ALA A 81 -10.05 -11.78 -1.89
CA ALA A 81 -10.91 -10.69 -2.32
C ALA A 81 -10.32 -10.05 -3.58
N ALA A 82 -11.14 -9.70 -4.56
CA ALA A 82 -10.69 -9.09 -5.80
C ALA A 82 -11.56 -7.88 -6.17
N ILE A 83 -10.94 -6.92 -6.88
CA ILE A 83 -11.58 -5.73 -7.43
C ILE A 83 -11.06 -5.50 -8.84
N GLY A 84 -11.94 -5.21 -9.78
CA GLY A 84 -11.62 -4.99 -11.18
C GLY A 84 -11.25 -3.53 -11.50
N ALA A 85 -10.75 -3.31 -12.72
CA ALA A 85 -10.35 -2.00 -13.22
C ALA A 85 -11.46 -0.95 -13.09
N ASP A 86 -12.69 -1.29 -13.47
CA ASP A 86 -13.82 -0.36 -13.50
C ASP A 86 -14.17 0.18 -12.11
N GLU A 87 -14.08 -0.67 -11.09
CA GLU A 87 -14.30 -0.25 -9.70
C GLU A 87 -13.15 0.64 -9.18
N ILE A 88 -11.90 0.40 -9.62
CA ILE A 88 -10.73 1.15 -9.17
C ILE A 88 -10.74 2.57 -9.69
N ILE A 89 -11.09 2.78 -10.97
CA ILE A 89 -11.02 4.09 -11.63
C ILE A 89 -12.22 5.01 -11.32
N GLN A 90 -13.27 4.51 -10.64
CA GLN A 90 -14.45 5.32 -10.26
C GLN A 90 -14.12 6.54 -9.40
N ALA A 91 -13.05 6.47 -8.60
CA ALA A 91 -12.61 7.58 -7.79
C ALA A 91 -11.26 8.11 -8.32
N PRO A 92 -11.15 9.39 -8.70
CA PRO A 92 -9.90 9.99 -9.15
C PRO A 92 -8.97 10.23 -7.95
N VAL A 93 -8.29 9.18 -7.51
CA VAL A 93 -7.34 9.22 -6.39
C VAL A 93 -5.90 9.28 -6.87
N ALA A 94 -5.04 9.99 -6.13
CA ALA A 94 -3.63 10.10 -6.44
C ALA A 94 -2.88 8.76 -6.30
N ASN A 95 -3.29 7.93 -5.33
CA ASN A 95 -2.69 6.63 -5.02
C ASN A 95 -3.76 5.54 -4.92
N ILE A 96 -3.41 4.33 -5.40
CA ILE A 96 -4.29 3.15 -5.35
C ILE A 96 -4.64 2.76 -3.91
N SER A 97 -3.75 2.96 -2.95
CA SER A 97 -4.03 2.69 -1.55
C SER A 97 -5.33 3.36 -1.08
N ASN A 98 -5.59 4.59 -1.55
CA ASN A 98 -6.82 5.33 -1.23
C ASN A 98 -8.06 4.73 -1.92
N ALA A 99 -7.90 4.17 -3.14
CA ALA A 99 -8.99 3.53 -3.87
C ALA A 99 -9.48 2.24 -3.21
N LEU A 100 -8.67 1.59 -2.36
CA LEU A 100 -9.03 0.34 -1.67
C LEU A 100 -9.93 0.56 -0.45
N ALA A 101 -10.06 1.80 0.03
CA ALA A 101 -10.80 2.12 1.25
C ALA A 101 -12.28 1.70 1.14
N GLY A 102 -12.75 0.85 2.08
CA GLY A 102 -14.14 0.40 2.18
C GLY A 102 -14.61 -0.57 1.09
N ARG A 103 -13.77 -0.92 0.09
CA ARG A 103 -14.17 -1.73 -1.06
C ARG A 103 -13.95 -3.23 -0.88
N LEU A 104 -12.96 -3.62 -0.09
CA LEU A 104 -12.57 -5.02 0.11
C LEU A 104 -12.68 -5.40 1.58
N PRO A 105 -13.32 -6.56 1.90
CA PRO A 105 -13.46 -7.03 3.27
C PRO A 105 -12.10 -7.38 3.88
N GLY A 106 -11.92 -7.07 5.17
CA GLY A 106 -10.68 -7.36 5.90
C GLY A 106 -9.52 -6.41 5.57
N ILE A 107 -9.73 -5.41 4.72
CA ILE A 107 -8.73 -4.38 4.42
C ILE A 107 -9.09 -3.11 5.18
N ARG A 108 -8.17 -2.66 6.01
CA ARG A 108 -8.21 -1.36 6.66
C ARG A 108 -7.27 -0.41 5.93
N VAL A 109 -7.81 0.68 5.44
CA VAL A 109 -7.05 1.78 4.85
C VAL A 109 -7.11 2.96 5.80
N GLN A 110 -5.96 3.44 6.20
CA GLN A 110 -5.85 4.59 7.10
C GLN A 110 -5.01 5.66 6.42
N ASN A 111 -5.64 6.77 6.11
CA ASN A 111 -4.93 7.97 5.67
C ASN A 111 -4.33 8.65 6.89
N THR A 112 -3.00 8.67 6.97
CA THR A 112 -2.25 9.26 8.11
C THR A 112 -1.86 10.71 7.88
N GLY A 113 -2.09 11.23 6.66
CA GLY A 113 -1.81 12.63 6.32
C GLY A 113 -2.50 13.02 5.02
N GLY A 114 -3.18 14.14 4.99
CA GLY A 114 -3.85 14.68 3.80
C GLY A 114 -2.91 15.39 2.81
N THR A 115 -1.60 15.16 2.90
CA THR A 115 -0.64 15.86 2.04
C THR A 115 -0.65 15.33 0.62
N PRO A 116 -0.43 16.19 -0.37
CA PRO A 116 -0.33 15.77 -1.76
C PRO A 116 0.65 14.61 -1.97
N GLY A 117 0.22 13.61 -2.73
CA GLY A 117 1.00 12.41 -3.03
C GLY A 117 1.15 11.40 -1.88
N ALA A 118 0.54 11.63 -0.71
CA ALA A 118 0.64 10.70 0.41
C ALA A 118 -0.04 9.36 0.11
N GLU A 119 0.61 8.26 0.50
CA GLU A 119 0.03 6.92 0.49
C GLU A 119 -0.71 6.66 1.80
N SER A 120 -1.87 6.02 1.70
CA SER A 120 -2.55 5.49 2.88
C SER A 120 -1.86 4.23 3.37
N SER A 121 -1.83 4.06 4.68
CA SER A 121 -1.44 2.79 5.29
C SER A 121 -2.52 1.75 5.01
N VAL A 122 -2.13 0.63 4.42
CA VAL A 122 -2.99 -0.53 4.15
C VAL A 122 -2.61 -1.66 5.08
N ASP A 123 -3.62 -2.20 5.75
CA ASP A 123 -3.50 -3.31 6.68
C ASP A 123 -4.53 -4.38 6.33
N ILE A 124 -4.11 -5.64 6.36
CA ILE A 124 -5.00 -6.79 6.13
C ILE A 124 -5.29 -7.46 7.47
N ARG A 125 -6.56 -7.51 7.90
CA ARG A 125 -7.03 -8.20 9.12
C ARG A 125 -6.35 -7.73 10.42
N GLY A 126 -5.79 -6.52 10.45
CA GLY A 126 -5.00 -6.05 11.60
C GLY A 126 -3.62 -6.70 11.72
N PHE A 127 -3.16 -7.40 10.68
CA PHE A 127 -1.88 -8.11 10.71
C PHE A 127 -0.68 -7.22 10.45
N GLY A 128 -0.89 -6.03 9.91
CA GLY A 128 0.12 -5.06 9.53
C GLY A 128 0.24 -4.89 8.01
N LYS A 129 1.31 -4.22 7.59
CA LYS A 129 1.56 -3.89 6.17
C LYS A 129 1.70 -5.17 5.33
N PRO A 130 0.90 -5.31 4.24
CA PRO A 130 0.97 -6.47 3.36
C PRO A 130 2.18 -6.39 2.40
N LEU A 131 2.52 -7.54 1.82
CA LEU A 131 3.39 -7.63 0.65
C LEU A 131 2.64 -7.12 -0.59
N ILE A 132 3.26 -6.22 -1.36
CA ILE A 132 2.69 -5.68 -2.60
C ILE A 132 3.45 -6.27 -3.78
N LEU A 133 2.73 -6.93 -4.67
CA LEU A 133 3.28 -7.49 -5.90
C LEU A 133 2.60 -6.85 -7.11
N VAL A 134 3.38 -6.41 -8.09
CA VAL A 134 2.89 -5.95 -9.39
C VAL A 134 3.37 -6.95 -10.44
N ASP A 135 2.45 -7.60 -11.12
CA ASP A 135 2.70 -8.66 -12.10
C ASP A 135 3.64 -9.78 -11.58
N GLY A 136 3.56 -10.06 -10.26
CA GLY A 136 4.33 -11.10 -9.59
C GLY A 136 5.69 -10.65 -9.04
N VAL A 137 6.07 -9.38 -9.21
CA VAL A 137 7.32 -8.80 -8.68
C VAL A 137 7.04 -7.85 -7.54
N GLU A 138 7.79 -7.97 -6.44
CA GLU A 138 7.65 -7.10 -5.27
C GLU A 138 7.93 -5.64 -5.60
N GLN A 139 7.05 -4.76 -5.10
CA GLN A 139 7.18 -3.31 -5.23
C GLN A 139 7.19 -2.65 -3.85
N PRO A 140 7.92 -1.52 -3.69
CA PRO A 140 8.05 -0.86 -2.39
C PRO A 140 6.77 -0.18 -1.88
N GLY A 141 5.74 0.01 -2.75
CA GLY A 141 4.49 0.69 -2.40
C GLY A 141 3.40 0.57 -3.46
N PHE A 142 2.31 1.31 -3.29
CA PHE A 142 1.14 1.32 -4.16
C PHE A 142 1.24 2.31 -5.33
N GLN A 143 2.43 2.54 -5.87
CA GLN A 143 2.70 3.62 -6.83
C GLN A 143 2.49 3.20 -8.29
N VAL A 144 1.36 2.59 -8.60
CA VAL A 144 0.92 2.26 -9.96
C VAL A 144 -0.23 3.20 -10.34
N ASP A 145 -0.30 3.64 -11.60
CA ASP A 145 -1.42 4.44 -12.08
C ASP A 145 -2.70 3.57 -12.12
N PRO A 146 -3.83 4.01 -11.54
CA PRO A 146 -5.09 3.26 -11.60
C PRO A 146 -5.51 2.86 -13.01
N ASN A 147 -5.21 3.69 -14.03
CA ASN A 147 -5.54 3.42 -15.43
C ASN A 147 -4.73 2.29 -16.06
N GLU A 148 -3.62 1.90 -15.46
CA GLU A 148 -2.75 0.80 -15.90
C GLU A 148 -3.17 -0.56 -15.32
N ILE A 149 -4.12 -0.58 -14.36
CA ILE A 149 -4.50 -1.76 -13.61
C ILE A 149 -5.64 -2.49 -14.32
N GLU A 150 -5.53 -3.81 -14.37
CA GLU A 150 -6.58 -4.76 -14.78
C GLU A 150 -7.38 -5.22 -13.57
N SER A 151 -6.69 -5.62 -12.51
CA SER A 151 -7.32 -6.10 -11.27
C SER A 151 -6.39 -6.03 -10.08
N ILE A 152 -6.98 -5.98 -8.89
CA ILE A 152 -6.25 -6.14 -7.61
C ILE A 152 -6.88 -7.32 -6.89
N SER A 153 -6.04 -8.28 -6.49
CA SER A 153 -6.43 -9.44 -5.69
C SER A 153 -5.71 -9.39 -4.34
N VAL A 154 -6.42 -9.70 -3.27
CA VAL A 154 -5.87 -9.68 -1.92
C VAL A 154 -6.01 -11.05 -1.28
N LEU A 155 -4.87 -11.66 -0.96
CA LEU A 155 -4.79 -12.94 -0.28
C LEU A 155 -4.62 -12.71 1.21
N LYS A 156 -5.53 -13.28 2.01
CA LYS A 156 -5.68 -12.95 3.42
C LYS A 156 -5.40 -14.11 4.37
N ASP A 157 -5.18 -15.29 3.84
CA ASP A 157 -5.04 -16.54 4.60
C ASP A 157 -3.81 -17.36 4.15
N ALA A 158 -3.85 -18.66 4.38
CA ALA A 158 -2.80 -19.60 4.01
C ALA A 158 -2.43 -19.59 2.52
N SER A 159 -3.30 -19.11 1.63
CA SER A 159 -2.99 -18.94 0.20
C SER A 159 -1.88 -17.91 -0.07
N ALA A 160 -1.64 -17.00 0.86
CA ALA A 160 -0.55 -16.04 0.80
C ALA A 160 0.84 -16.69 1.01
N ALA A 161 0.91 -17.87 1.64
CA ALA A 161 2.18 -18.53 2.02
C ALA A 161 3.10 -18.78 0.82
N ILE A 162 2.55 -19.00 -0.36
CA ILE A 162 3.33 -19.24 -1.59
C ILE A 162 4.23 -18.06 -1.98
N TYR A 163 3.95 -16.84 -1.50
CA TYR A 163 4.72 -15.63 -1.82
C TYR A 163 5.85 -15.33 -0.84
N GLY A 164 6.05 -16.18 0.16
CA GLY A 164 7.24 -16.18 1.00
C GLY A 164 7.18 -15.35 2.26
N VAL A 165 8.37 -15.05 2.73
CA VAL A 165 8.65 -14.50 4.06
C VAL A 165 7.96 -13.20 4.41
N LYS A 166 7.66 -12.37 3.42
CA LYS A 166 7.00 -11.09 3.62
C LYS A 166 5.46 -11.18 3.55
N ALA A 167 4.94 -12.36 3.17
CA ALA A 167 3.51 -12.60 3.00
C ALA A 167 2.75 -12.87 4.30
N GLY A 168 3.46 -12.93 5.43
CA GLY A 168 2.88 -13.19 6.75
C GLY A 168 1.73 -12.26 7.14
N ASN A 169 1.68 -11.04 6.61
CA ASN A 169 0.61 -10.06 6.83
C ASN A 169 -0.41 -10.01 5.68
N GLY A 170 -0.38 -10.99 4.76
CA GLY A 170 -1.19 -11.03 3.56
C GLY A 170 -0.49 -10.41 2.35
N VAL A 171 -1.09 -10.58 1.18
CA VAL A 171 -0.52 -10.15 -0.11
C VAL A 171 -1.53 -9.37 -0.91
N VAL A 172 -1.10 -8.26 -1.48
CA VAL A 172 -1.85 -7.49 -2.49
C VAL A 172 -1.20 -7.73 -3.85
N LEU A 173 -1.93 -8.39 -4.74
CA LEU A 173 -1.52 -8.66 -6.11
C LEU A 173 -2.14 -7.63 -7.04
N ILE A 174 -1.34 -6.81 -7.66
CA ILE A 174 -1.77 -5.85 -8.68
C ILE A 174 -1.42 -6.46 -10.03
N THR A 175 -2.42 -6.71 -10.84
CA THR A 175 -2.25 -7.16 -12.22
C THR A 175 -2.44 -5.97 -13.14
N THR A 176 -1.48 -5.73 -14.03
CA THR A 176 -1.55 -4.62 -14.97
C THR A 176 -2.13 -5.05 -16.31
N LYS A 177 -2.70 -4.10 -17.04
CA LYS A 177 -3.29 -4.32 -18.36
C LYS A 177 -2.26 -4.88 -19.32
N LYS A 178 -2.67 -5.88 -20.10
CA LYS A 178 -1.87 -6.52 -21.14
C LYS A 178 -2.39 -6.17 -22.52
N GLY A 179 -1.55 -6.34 -23.54
CA GLY A 179 -1.95 -6.19 -24.93
C GLY A 179 -3.04 -7.20 -25.31
N ALA A 180 -4.04 -6.76 -26.05
CA ALA A 180 -5.09 -7.58 -26.63
C ALA A 180 -4.88 -7.73 -28.13
N GLU A 181 -5.41 -8.83 -28.70
CA GLU A 181 -5.45 -9.03 -30.14
C GLU A 181 -6.51 -8.12 -30.77
N GLY A 182 -6.14 -7.38 -31.80
CA GLY A 182 -7.02 -6.46 -32.50
C GLY A 182 -6.29 -5.20 -32.97
N LYS A 183 -7.07 -4.29 -33.58
CA LYS A 183 -6.57 -2.98 -34.00
C LYS A 183 -6.14 -2.18 -32.78
N ALA A 184 -5.16 -1.31 -32.96
CA ALA A 184 -4.70 -0.39 -31.91
C ALA A 184 -5.86 0.49 -31.43
N GLN A 185 -6.15 0.44 -30.15
CA GLN A 185 -7.11 1.31 -29.48
C GLN A 185 -6.36 2.30 -28.62
N ILE A 186 -6.64 3.58 -28.83
CA ILE A 186 -6.09 4.68 -28.05
C ILE A 186 -7.17 5.14 -27.08
N THR A 187 -6.85 5.17 -25.79
CA THR A 187 -7.75 5.65 -24.74
C THR A 187 -7.11 6.83 -24.02
N TYR A 188 -7.84 7.90 -23.87
CA TYR A 188 -7.48 9.03 -23.04
C TYR A 188 -8.43 9.14 -21.85
N ASN A 189 -7.87 9.20 -20.65
CA ASN A 189 -8.61 9.47 -19.41
C ASN A 189 -8.05 10.76 -18.79
N GLY A 190 -8.93 11.74 -18.57
CA GLY A 190 -8.57 13.00 -17.94
C GLY A 190 -9.54 13.34 -16.83
N SER A 191 -9.04 13.89 -15.74
CA SER A 191 -9.85 14.40 -14.64
C SER A 191 -9.27 15.70 -14.07
N ILE A 192 -10.17 16.60 -13.69
CA ILE A 192 -9.86 17.82 -12.95
C ILE A 192 -10.78 17.83 -11.75
N GLY A 193 -10.23 18.08 -10.57
CA GLY A 193 -10.97 18.10 -9.32
C GLY A 193 -10.44 19.16 -8.37
N TRP A 194 -11.21 19.42 -7.32
CA TRP A 194 -10.86 20.35 -6.27
C TRP A 194 -10.98 19.64 -4.92
N GLN A 195 -9.94 19.76 -4.12
CA GLN A 195 -9.87 19.14 -2.80
C GLN A 195 -10.25 20.13 -1.71
N ASN A 196 -10.93 19.64 -0.69
CA ASN A 196 -11.28 20.37 0.51
C ASN A 196 -11.15 19.46 1.72
N PHE A 197 -11.03 20.02 2.92
CA PHE A 197 -11.17 19.24 4.15
C PHE A 197 -12.62 18.72 4.24
N THR A 198 -12.76 17.42 4.51
CA THR A 198 -14.08 16.79 4.70
C THR A 198 -14.68 17.14 6.06
N SER A 199 -13.82 17.28 7.05
CA SER A 199 -14.17 17.69 8.42
C SER A 199 -12.98 18.35 9.07
N TYR A 200 -13.23 19.33 9.89
CA TYR A 200 -12.24 19.99 10.74
C TYR A 200 -12.93 20.39 12.05
N PRO A 201 -12.28 20.24 13.22
CA PRO A 201 -12.86 20.69 14.47
C PRO A 201 -13.14 22.20 14.44
N ASP A 202 -14.31 22.60 14.93
CA ASP A 202 -14.61 24.00 15.15
C ASP A 202 -13.78 24.51 16.34
N MET A 203 -13.09 25.62 16.09
CA MET A 203 -12.23 26.24 17.09
C MET A 203 -12.99 27.39 17.74
N VAL A 204 -12.76 27.61 19.02
CA VAL A 204 -13.35 28.74 19.74
C VAL A 204 -12.66 30.04 19.34
N ASP A 205 -13.41 31.14 19.36
CA ASP A 205 -12.88 32.50 19.17
C ASP A 205 -12.10 32.98 20.43
N ALA A 206 -11.56 34.18 20.36
CA ALA A 206 -10.74 34.73 21.45
C ALA A 206 -11.53 34.90 22.76
N ALA A 207 -12.81 35.27 22.70
CA ALA A 207 -13.67 35.41 23.88
C ALA A 207 -13.96 34.04 24.51
N GLY A 208 -14.35 33.04 23.70
CA GLY A 208 -14.58 31.69 24.18
C GLY A 208 -13.33 31.03 24.74
N TYR A 209 -12.15 31.27 24.14
CA TYR A 209 -10.88 30.81 24.67
C TYR A 209 -10.59 31.39 26.05
N ALA A 210 -10.81 32.71 26.23
CA ALA A 210 -10.58 33.40 27.50
C ALA A 210 -11.55 32.93 28.57
N GLU A 211 -12.84 32.73 28.23
CA GLU A 211 -13.87 32.19 29.14
C GLU A 211 -13.51 30.78 29.63
N LEU A 212 -13.16 29.87 28.72
CA LEU A 212 -12.77 28.50 29.07
C LEU A 212 -11.48 28.45 29.90
N THR A 213 -10.53 29.36 29.63
CA THR A 213 -9.31 29.48 30.42
C THR A 213 -9.59 29.93 31.85
N ASP A 214 -10.48 30.88 32.04
CA ASP A 214 -10.89 31.32 33.36
C ASP A 214 -11.67 30.23 34.10
N GLU A 215 -12.58 29.50 33.44
CA GLU A 215 -13.30 28.36 33.99
C GLU A 215 -12.34 27.24 34.43
N ASP A 216 -11.34 26.90 33.62
CA ASP A 216 -10.32 25.89 33.98
C ASP A 216 -9.54 26.35 35.25
N ALA A 217 -9.15 27.61 35.33
CA ALA A 217 -8.46 28.16 36.50
C ALA A 217 -9.33 28.08 37.78
N ILE A 218 -10.60 28.49 37.66
CA ILE A 218 -11.56 28.41 38.77
C ILE A 218 -11.80 26.97 39.21
N ASN A 219 -11.99 26.04 38.30
CA ASN A 219 -12.18 24.62 38.55
C ASN A 219 -10.98 23.97 39.25
N ARG A 220 -9.79 24.52 39.05
CA ARG A 220 -8.55 24.12 39.76
C ARG A 220 -8.36 24.84 41.11
N GLY A 221 -9.30 25.71 41.48
CA GLY A 221 -9.20 26.51 42.72
C GLY A 221 -8.31 27.74 42.63
N ASN A 222 -7.98 28.18 41.42
CA ASN A 222 -7.15 29.36 41.15
C ASN A 222 -8.02 30.60 40.81
N ALA A 223 -7.43 31.77 40.91
CA ALA A 223 -8.06 33.00 40.40
C ALA A 223 -8.20 32.94 38.87
N PRO A 224 -9.21 33.61 38.27
CA PRO A 224 -9.35 33.77 36.85
C PRO A 224 -8.08 34.37 36.21
N VAL A 225 -7.69 33.88 35.05
CA VAL A 225 -6.48 34.37 34.31
C VAL A 225 -6.77 35.74 33.71
N TYR A 226 -7.95 35.90 33.12
CA TYR A 226 -8.33 37.12 32.42
C TYR A 226 -9.27 38.00 33.27
N GLY A 227 -10.25 37.39 33.89
CA GLY A 227 -11.27 38.11 34.70
C GLY A 227 -12.28 38.90 33.85
N PRO A 228 -13.32 39.48 34.51
CA PRO A 228 -14.46 40.06 33.78
C PRO A 228 -14.12 41.24 32.88
N ASP A 229 -13.16 42.08 33.29
CA ASP A 229 -12.78 43.30 32.50
C ASP A 229 -12.10 42.91 31.18
N LYS A 230 -11.15 41.97 31.22
CA LYS A 230 -10.50 41.49 29.99
C LYS A 230 -11.45 40.65 29.12
N LEU A 231 -12.34 39.87 29.74
CA LEU A 231 -13.39 39.15 28.98
C LEU A 231 -14.28 40.10 28.18
N ALA A 232 -14.63 41.28 28.78
CA ALA A 232 -15.39 42.28 28.05
C ALA A 232 -14.65 42.81 26.83
N LEU A 233 -13.31 43.03 26.91
CA LEU A 233 -12.49 43.45 25.77
C LEU A 233 -12.40 42.37 24.70
N PHE A 234 -12.27 41.09 25.08
CA PHE A 234 -12.29 39.96 24.13
C PHE A 234 -13.64 39.85 23.39
N ARG A 235 -14.76 40.08 24.10
CA ARG A 235 -16.10 40.08 23.48
C ARG A 235 -16.31 41.26 22.55
N GLU A 236 -15.74 42.41 22.88
CA GLU A 236 -15.76 43.59 21.97
C GLU A 236 -14.88 43.35 20.74
N GLY A 237 -13.70 42.72 20.90
CA GLY A 237 -12.81 42.24 19.83
C GLY A 237 -12.23 43.35 18.91
N THR A 238 -12.24 44.61 19.36
CA THR A 238 -11.80 45.77 18.54
C THR A 238 -10.37 46.17 18.83
N GLN A 239 -9.89 45.98 20.06
CA GLN A 239 -8.60 46.41 20.50
C GLN A 239 -7.51 45.36 20.13
N GLU A 240 -6.32 45.81 19.80
CA GLU A 240 -5.16 44.96 19.56
C GLU A 240 -4.86 44.12 20.79
N GLY A 241 -4.54 42.80 20.57
CA GLY A 241 -4.38 41.80 21.60
C GLY A 241 -5.67 41.19 22.14
N TYR A 242 -6.84 41.74 21.75
CA TYR A 242 -8.17 41.20 22.09
C TYR A 242 -8.99 40.82 20.86
N LYS A 243 -8.49 41.05 19.66
CA LYS A 243 -9.11 40.61 18.41
C LYS A 243 -9.08 39.07 18.30
N SER A 244 -10.03 38.52 17.55
CA SER A 244 -10.09 37.12 17.24
C SER A 244 -9.56 36.83 15.83
N TYR A 245 -8.69 35.85 15.70
CA TYR A 245 -8.12 35.39 14.43
C TYR A 245 -8.45 33.92 14.21
N ASP A 246 -9.07 33.62 13.08
CA ASP A 246 -9.30 32.23 12.65
C ASP A 246 -8.04 31.68 11.97
N TRP A 247 -7.21 30.98 12.75
CA TRP A 247 -5.98 30.40 12.27
C TRP A 247 -6.18 29.29 11.25
N LYS A 248 -7.35 28.65 11.21
CA LYS A 248 -7.70 27.71 10.14
C LYS A 248 -7.84 28.43 8.80
N ASP A 249 -8.61 29.50 8.75
CA ASP A 249 -8.79 30.28 7.52
C ASP A 249 -7.51 31.02 7.10
N ILE A 250 -6.66 31.41 8.04
CA ILE A 250 -5.35 32.02 7.77
C ILE A 250 -4.39 31.03 7.13
N LEU A 251 -4.33 29.77 7.63
CA LEU A 251 -3.35 28.78 7.23
C LEU A 251 -3.83 27.86 6.11
N THR A 252 -5.13 27.81 5.83
CA THR A 252 -5.70 26.90 4.83
C THR A 252 -6.42 27.62 3.72
N ARG A 253 -6.54 26.95 2.60
CA ARG A 253 -7.37 27.40 1.46
C ARG A 253 -8.41 26.34 1.10
N LYS A 254 -9.45 26.77 0.43
CA LYS A 254 -10.47 25.92 -0.20
C LYS A 254 -10.09 25.64 -1.66
N ASN A 255 -10.63 24.54 -2.18
CA ASN A 255 -10.57 24.20 -3.60
C ASN A 255 -9.14 24.06 -4.15
N ALA A 256 -8.27 23.32 -3.45
CA ALA A 256 -6.95 22.99 -3.98
C ALA A 256 -7.08 22.10 -5.23
N PRO A 257 -6.51 22.50 -6.39
CA PRO A 257 -6.72 21.77 -7.63
C PRO A 257 -5.93 20.44 -7.66
N GLN A 258 -6.54 19.45 -8.32
CA GLN A 258 -5.90 18.20 -8.71
C GLN A 258 -6.23 17.92 -10.16
N THR A 259 -5.22 17.57 -10.96
CA THR A 259 -5.40 17.15 -12.35
C THR A 259 -4.71 15.83 -12.61
N GLN A 260 -5.35 14.97 -13.40
CA GLN A 260 -4.78 13.68 -13.82
C GLN A 260 -5.09 13.47 -15.30
N HIS A 261 -4.09 13.03 -16.04
CA HIS A 261 -4.18 12.70 -17.45
C HIS A 261 -3.45 11.39 -17.73
N ASN A 262 -4.10 10.50 -18.45
CA ASN A 262 -3.51 9.22 -18.87
C ASN A 262 -3.87 8.96 -20.33
N ILE A 263 -2.87 8.59 -21.12
CA ILE A 263 -3.04 8.10 -22.49
C ILE A 263 -2.50 6.69 -22.53
N ASN A 264 -3.28 5.75 -23.03
CA ASN A 264 -2.83 4.40 -23.26
C ASN A 264 -3.20 3.91 -24.64
N VAL A 265 -2.39 2.97 -25.12
CA VAL A 265 -2.56 2.29 -26.42
C VAL A 265 -2.54 0.80 -26.17
N ASN A 266 -3.58 0.10 -26.61
CA ASN A 266 -3.70 -1.35 -26.51
C ASN A 266 -3.97 -1.92 -27.88
N GLY A 267 -3.28 -3.02 -28.25
CA GLY A 267 -3.47 -3.67 -29.54
C GLY A 267 -2.52 -4.83 -29.76
N GLY A 268 -2.60 -5.40 -30.96
CA GLY A 268 -1.68 -6.46 -31.33
C GLY A 268 -2.22 -7.41 -32.39
N THR A 269 -1.36 -8.34 -32.74
CA THR A 269 -1.67 -9.47 -33.60
C THR A 269 -1.60 -10.78 -32.81
N GLU A 270 -1.90 -11.91 -33.41
CA GLU A 270 -1.66 -13.22 -32.79
C GLU A 270 -0.20 -13.40 -32.31
N LYS A 271 0.77 -12.79 -33.03
CA LYS A 271 2.20 -12.94 -32.72
C LYS A 271 2.73 -11.95 -31.71
N VAL A 272 2.27 -10.69 -31.75
CA VAL A 272 2.75 -9.63 -30.85
C VAL A 272 1.60 -8.85 -30.31
N LYS A 273 1.52 -8.75 -29.00
CA LYS A 273 0.52 -7.97 -28.25
C LYS A 273 1.23 -6.92 -27.42
N TYR A 274 0.66 -5.72 -27.34
CA TYR A 274 1.27 -4.61 -26.60
C TYR A 274 0.22 -3.77 -25.88
N PHE A 275 0.61 -3.30 -24.71
CA PHE A 275 -0.05 -2.24 -23.96
C PHE A 275 1.01 -1.21 -23.60
N MET A 276 0.74 0.06 -23.89
CA MET A 276 1.62 1.17 -23.54
C MET A 276 0.80 2.28 -22.89
N SER A 277 1.34 2.92 -21.86
CA SER A 277 0.67 3.98 -21.11
C SER A 277 1.67 5.06 -20.72
N VAL A 278 1.19 6.33 -20.75
CA VAL A 278 1.87 7.49 -20.19
C VAL A 278 0.86 8.26 -19.37
N GLY A 279 1.22 8.64 -18.14
CA GLY A 279 0.37 9.36 -17.21
C GLY A 279 1.05 10.57 -16.59
N TYR A 280 0.24 11.56 -16.25
CA TYR A 280 0.60 12.74 -15.49
C TYR A 280 -0.42 13.00 -14.40
N LEU A 281 0.04 13.29 -13.19
CA LEU A 281 -0.77 13.71 -12.04
C LEU A 281 -0.11 14.95 -11.44
N ASN A 282 -0.93 15.97 -11.14
CA ASN A 282 -0.55 17.08 -10.29
C ASN A 282 -1.59 17.27 -9.19
N GLN A 283 -1.13 17.51 -7.98
CA GLN A 283 -1.97 17.71 -6.79
C GLN A 283 -1.37 18.82 -5.94
N GLU A 284 -2.16 19.86 -5.66
CA GLU A 284 -1.77 20.96 -4.79
C GLU A 284 -2.29 20.76 -3.37
N GLY A 285 -1.56 21.30 -2.38
CA GLY A 285 -1.94 21.24 -0.98
C GLY A 285 -3.02 22.24 -0.59
N LEU A 286 -3.62 22.00 0.59
CA LEU A 286 -4.69 22.82 1.16
C LEU A 286 -4.18 24.00 1.99
N TYR A 287 -2.87 24.32 1.97
CA TYR A 287 -2.31 25.45 2.71
C TYR A 287 -2.37 26.76 1.89
N ALA A 288 -2.59 27.86 2.61
CA ALA A 288 -2.78 29.18 2.00
C ALA A 288 -1.57 29.64 1.18
N THR A 289 -0.35 29.28 1.60
CA THR A 289 0.91 29.63 0.92
C THR A 289 1.09 28.94 -0.43
N LYS A 290 0.36 27.83 -0.72
CA LYS A 290 0.45 27.03 -1.95
C LYS A 290 1.81 26.34 -2.18
N ASP A 291 2.67 26.30 -1.18
CA ASP A 291 4.02 25.75 -1.28
C ASP A 291 4.07 24.22 -1.29
N ILE A 292 2.94 23.57 -1.00
CA ILE A 292 2.84 22.11 -1.10
C ILE A 292 2.28 21.74 -2.46
N ASN A 293 3.13 21.11 -3.24
CA ASN A 293 2.78 20.59 -4.57
C ASN A 293 3.39 19.21 -4.77
N PHE A 294 2.64 18.34 -5.42
CA PHE A 294 3.07 17.01 -5.84
C PHE A 294 2.77 16.79 -7.31
N SER A 295 3.75 16.31 -8.06
CA SER A 295 3.56 15.87 -9.43
C SER A 295 4.15 14.49 -9.66
N ARG A 296 3.50 13.69 -10.51
CA ARG A 296 3.96 12.36 -10.93
C ARG A 296 3.83 12.21 -12.44
N TYR A 297 4.90 11.75 -13.05
CA TYR A 297 4.96 11.28 -14.44
C TYR A 297 5.21 9.78 -14.40
N ASN A 298 4.39 8.99 -15.07
CA ASN A 298 4.55 7.55 -15.14
C ASN A 298 4.49 7.05 -16.58
N PHE A 299 5.15 5.93 -16.82
CA PHE A 299 5.06 5.19 -18.08
C PHE A 299 5.00 3.69 -17.81
N ARG A 300 4.35 2.96 -18.72
CA ARG A 300 4.33 1.51 -18.76
C ARG A 300 4.34 1.01 -20.19
N SER A 301 5.04 -0.11 -20.42
CA SER A 301 5.06 -0.85 -21.69
C SER A 301 5.06 -2.33 -21.39
N ASN A 302 3.99 -3.03 -21.75
CA ASN A 302 3.85 -4.47 -21.62
C ASN A 302 3.77 -5.05 -23.03
N ILE A 303 4.77 -5.84 -23.43
CA ILE A 303 4.87 -6.45 -24.74
C ILE A 303 4.97 -7.96 -24.56
N SER A 304 4.16 -8.71 -25.30
CA SER A 304 4.21 -10.18 -25.35
C SER A 304 4.38 -10.62 -26.80
N ALA A 305 5.41 -11.40 -27.08
CA ALA A 305 5.75 -11.85 -28.41
C ALA A 305 5.84 -13.39 -28.49
N LYS A 306 5.01 -14.01 -29.32
CA LYS A 306 5.14 -15.43 -29.69
C LYS A 306 6.26 -15.57 -30.72
N ILE A 307 7.47 -15.91 -30.26
CA ILE A 307 8.65 -16.10 -31.14
C ILE A 307 8.47 -17.35 -32.00
N SER A 308 7.86 -18.39 -31.43
CA SER A 308 7.48 -19.61 -32.14
C SER A 308 6.17 -20.18 -31.57
N LYS A 309 5.70 -21.29 -32.13
CA LYS A 309 4.54 -22.01 -31.62
C LYS A 309 4.67 -22.39 -30.13
N TYR A 310 5.90 -22.57 -29.65
CA TYR A 310 6.19 -23.07 -28.30
C TYR A 310 6.94 -22.07 -27.43
N LEU A 311 7.40 -20.94 -27.98
CA LEU A 311 8.24 -19.98 -27.27
C LEU A 311 7.59 -18.61 -27.26
N THR A 312 7.33 -18.10 -26.06
CA THR A 312 6.79 -16.75 -25.81
C THR A 312 7.81 -15.95 -24.99
N ALA A 313 8.07 -14.72 -25.41
CA ALA A 313 8.87 -13.75 -24.68
C ALA A 313 7.99 -12.58 -24.25
N ASP A 314 8.11 -12.20 -22.97
CA ASP A 314 7.43 -11.03 -22.42
C ASP A 314 8.46 -10.01 -21.94
N ALA A 315 8.20 -8.74 -22.20
CA ALA A 315 8.94 -7.60 -21.67
C ALA A 315 7.96 -6.61 -21.05
N GLN A 316 8.15 -6.32 -19.76
CA GLN A 316 7.35 -5.35 -19.03
C GLN A 316 8.29 -4.28 -18.48
N LEU A 317 8.12 -3.06 -18.94
CA LEU A 317 8.90 -1.90 -18.51
C LEU A 317 7.95 -0.90 -17.88
N SER A 318 8.28 -0.41 -16.71
CA SER A 318 7.50 0.63 -16.05
C SER A 318 8.39 1.54 -15.22
N GLY A 319 7.93 2.76 -15.01
CA GLY A 319 8.63 3.68 -14.15
C GLY A 319 7.82 4.94 -13.88
N HIS A 320 8.26 5.67 -12.88
CA HIS A 320 7.71 6.98 -12.57
C HIS A 320 8.78 7.92 -12.02
N VAL A 321 8.52 9.21 -12.20
CA VAL A 321 9.22 10.30 -11.52
C VAL A 321 8.18 11.06 -10.71
N GLN A 322 8.47 11.26 -9.43
CA GLN A 322 7.65 12.03 -8.51
C GLN A 322 8.45 13.22 -8.01
N ASP A 323 7.86 14.40 -8.06
CA ASP A 323 8.40 15.62 -7.49
C ASP A 323 7.44 16.14 -6.42
N LYS A 324 7.95 16.34 -5.21
CA LYS A 324 7.20 16.96 -4.11
C LYS A 324 7.98 18.17 -3.60
N MET A 325 7.28 19.28 -3.45
CA MET A 325 7.78 20.48 -2.75
C MET A 325 6.89 20.73 -1.52
N ALA A 326 7.52 21.15 -0.43
CA ALA A 326 6.85 21.52 0.81
C ALA A 326 7.69 22.59 1.55
N PRO A 327 7.10 23.37 2.47
CA PRO A 327 7.85 24.22 3.39
C PRO A 327 8.87 23.40 4.21
N TYR A 328 9.81 24.08 4.83
CA TYR A 328 10.82 23.43 5.68
C TYR A 328 10.20 22.60 6.81
N ASP A 329 9.18 23.15 7.48
CA ASP A 329 8.46 22.43 8.53
C ASP A 329 7.50 21.39 7.96
N ASP A 330 7.23 20.35 8.73
CA ASP A 330 6.31 19.30 8.29
C ASP A 330 4.84 19.72 8.44
N ASP A 331 3.98 18.97 7.74
CA ASP A 331 2.55 19.21 7.73
C ASP A 331 1.92 19.07 9.13
N THR A 332 2.50 18.22 9.98
CA THR A 332 2.07 18.02 11.36
C THR A 332 2.23 19.29 12.17
N TYR A 333 3.35 20.01 11.95
CA TYR A 333 3.60 21.29 12.62
C TYR A 333 2.55 22.35 12.24
N ILE A 334 2.19 22.44 10.96
CA ILE A 334 1.20 23.41 10.47
C ILE A 334 -0.19 23.06 11.04
N ILE A 335 -0.60 21.81 11.01
CA ILE A 335 -1.86 21.32 11.60
C ILE A 335 -1.91 21.58 13.12
N HIS A 336 -0.81 21.32 13.83
CA HIS A 336 -0.70 21.65 15.24
C HIS A 336 -0.77 23.17 15.49
N GLY A 337 -0.23 23.98 14.55
CA GLY A 337 -0.36 25.42 14.58
C GLY A 337 -1.82 25.86 14.58
N ILE A 338 -2.67 25.25 13.75
CA ILE A 338 -4.11 25.57 13.72
C ILE A 338 -4.78 25.20 15.05
N THR A 339 -4.52 24.01 15.60
CA THR A 339 -5.23 23.48 16.77
C THR A 339 -4.71 23.99 18.11
N ARG A 340 -3.48 24.49 18.18
CA ARG A 340 -2.82 24.93 19.42
C ARG A 340 -2.61 26.44 19.51
N MET A 341 -2.92 27.16 18.41
CA MET A 341 -2.80 28.60 18.40
C MET A 341 -3.85 29.25 19.29
N HIS A 342 -3.46 30.17 20.11
CA HIS A 342 -4.43 31.00 20.82
C HIS A 342 -5.07 31.99 19.83
N PRO A 343 -6.40 32.07 19.79
CA PRO A 343 -7.11 32.81 18.73
C PRO A 343 -6.93 34.34 18.80
N TYR A 344 -6.34 34.88 19.85
CA TYR A 344 -6.07 36.32 19.96
C TYR A 344 -4.65 36.71 19.46
N TYR A 345 -3.81 35.77 19.05
CA TYR A 345 -2.53 36.12 18.44
C TYR A 345 -2.72 36.51 16.98
N SER A 346 -2.28 37.74 16.64
CA SER A 346 -2.20 38.20 15.28
C SER A 346 -1.11 37.47 14.49
N PRO A 347 -1.31 37.16 13.19
CA PRO A 347 -0.26 36.64 12.33
C PRO A 347 0.88 37.64 12.10
N TYR A 348 0.62 38.95 12.26
CA TYR A 348 1.58 40.03 12.01
C TYR A 348 1.79 40.88 13.25
N ALA A 349 2.97 41.50 13.35
CA ALA A 349 3.39 42.22 14.56
C ALA A 349 2.55 43.48 14.87
N ASN A 350 1.88 44.03 13.87
CA ASN A 350 0.99 45.22 14.02
C ASN A 350 -0.27 45.15 13.18
N ASP A 351 -0.77 43.94 12.89
CA ASP A 351 -1.89 43.66 12.00
C ASP A 351 -1.69 44.15 10.52
N GLU A 352 -0.48 44.53 10.13
CA GLU A 352 -0.14 44.84 8.76
C GLU A 352 0.28 43.59 7.98
N GLU A 353 -0.58 43.17 7.06
CA GLU A 353 -0.37 41.99 6.25
C GLU A 353 0.92 42.07 5.42
N GLY A 354 1.69 40.99 5.43
CA GLY A 354 2.85 40.75 4.55
C GLY A 354 4.12 41.50 4.89
N LYS A 355 4.18 42.26 5.99
CA LYS A 355 5.37 43.04 6.34
C LYS A 355 6.26 42.35 7.41
N HIS A 356 5.69 42.05 8.58
CA HIS A 356 6.45 41.49 9.69
C HIS A 356 5.63 40.45 10.43
N TYR A 357 6.03 39.21 10.36
CA TYR A 357 5.36 38.13 11.10
C TYR A 357 5.51 38.33 12.62
N GLY A 358 4.39 38.25 13.33
CA GLY A 358 4.36 38.40 14.78
C GLY A 358 4.85 37.15 15.52
N LEU A 359 5.36 37.34 16.74
CA LEU A 359 5.62 36.21 17.62
C LEU A 359 4.31 35.71 18.22
N THR A 360 4.05 34.43 18.12
CA THR A 360 2.87 33.76 18.70
C THR A 360 3.30 32.67 19.70
N ASN A 361 2.34 32.07 20.40
CA ASN A 361 2.61 30.95 21.30
C ASN A 361 3.15 29.69 20.58
N PHE A 362 3.03 29.63 19.24
CA PHE A 362 3.50 28.50 18.43
C PHE A 362 4.46 28.96 17.30
N GLN A 363 5.32 29.93 17.58
CA GLN A 363 6.34 30.46 16.66
C GLN A 363 5.83 30.82 15.25
N ASN A 364 4.63 31.34 15.14
CA ASN A 364 3.98 31.77 13.91
C ASN A 364 3.92 30.71 12.79
N PRO A 365 2.91 29.86 12.76
CA PRO A 365 2.76 28.80 11.75
C PRO A 365 2.63 29.34 10.31
N LEU A 366 2.15 30.57 10.12
CA LEU A 366 2.05 31.19 8.79
C LEU A 366 3.44 31.44 8.20
N ALA A 367 4.35 32.06 8.98
CA ALA A 367 5.73 32.26 8.57
C ALA A 367 6.47 30.94 8.29
N ARG A 368 6.18 29.90 9.08
CA ARG A 368 6.79 28.58 8.94
C ARG A 368 6.20 27.75 7.80
N SER A 369 4.98 28.03 7.38
CA SER A 369 4.35 27.40 6.20
C SER A 369 4.75 28.05 4.87
N ASP A 370 5.51 29.14 4.91
CA ASP A 370 5.98 29.86 3.73
C ASP A 370 7.43 29.44 3.39
N ALA A 371 7.60 28.83 2.23
CA ALA A 371 8.89 28.31 1.76
C ALA A 371 9.90 29.42 1.45
N ASP A 372 9.45 30.61 1.11
CA ASP A 372 10.31 31.78 0.87
C ASP A 372 10.84 32.37 2.19
N VAL A 373 10.13 32.14 3.28
CA VAL A 373 10.48 32.64 4.63
C VAL A 373 11.30 31.64 5.41
N SER A 374 10.77 30.44 5.67
CA SER A 374 11.38 29.43 6.54
C SER A 374 12.29 28.43 5.82
N GLY A 375 12.25 28.41 4.49
CA GLY A 375 12.94 27.43 3.66
C GLY A 375 12.02 26.31 3.20
N TYR A 376 12.57 25.30 2.54
CA TYR A 376 11.80 24.28 1.82
C TYR A 376 12.39 22.88 1.94
N ARG A 377 11.55 21.89 1.61
CA ARG A 377 11.91 20.50 1.35
C ARG A 377 11.49 20.14 -0.08
N LYS A 378 12.45 19.70 -0.88
CA LYS A 378 12.21 19.13 -2.21
C LYS A 378 12.57 17.65 -2.17
N GLU A 379 11.64 16.82 -2.63
CA GLU A 379 11.82 15.39 -2.79
C GLU A 379 11.62 15.04 -4.26
N ARG A 380 12.56 14.31 -4.83
CA ARG A 380 12.44 13.70 -6.15
C ARG A 380 12.66 12.21 -6.03
N LYS A 381 11.66 11.44 -6.41
CA LYS A 381 11.71 9.98 -6.41
C LYS A 381 11.59 9.47 -7.83
N LYS A 382 12.52 8.61 -8.21
CA LYS A 382 12.59 7.95 -9.51
C LYS A 382 12.53 6.46 -9.29
N LEU A 383 11.64 5.77 -9.99
CA LEU A 383 11.57 4.31 -9.98
C LEU A 383 11.56 3.81 -11.40
N PHE A 384 12.36 2.81 -11.66
CA PHE A 384 12.33 2.03 -12.89
C PHE A 384 12.24 0.55 -12.53
N ASN A 385 11.37 -0.18 -13.23
CA ASN A 385 11.23 -1.62 -13.10
C ASN A 385 11.15 -2.25 -14.48
N GLY A 386 12.07 -3.18 -14.75
CA GLY A 386 12.11 -3.99 -15.97
C GLY A 386 11.96 -5.46 -15.64
N VAL A 387 10.96 -6.14 -16.23
CA VAL A 387 10.72 -7.57 -16.08
C VAL A 387 10.75 -8.23 -17.44
N PHE A 388 11.60 -9.22 -17.58
CA PHE A 388 11.77 -9.99 -18.81
C PHE A 388 11.49 -11.46 -18.51
N SER A 389 10.68 -12.11 -19.33
CA SER A 389 10.44 -13.54 -19.19
C SER A 389 10.43 -14.27 -20.51
N LEU A 390 10.84 -15.53 -20.45
CA LEU A 390 10.85 -16.45 -21.57
C LEU A 390 10.12 -17.72 -21.13
N LYS A 391 9.02 -18.05 -21.81
CA LYS A 391 8.20 -19.23 -21.55
C LYS A 391 8.32 -20.20 -22.72
N TYR A 392 8.63 -21.47 -22.41
CA TYR A 392 8.67 -22.57 -23.37
C TYR A 392 7.62 -23.62 -23.04
N ASP A 393 6.62 -23.79 -23.92
CA ASP A 393 5.62 -24.83 -23.82
C ASP A 393 6.17 -26.13 -24.42
N MET A 394 6.33 -27.17 -23.60
CA MET A 394 7.02 -28.42 -23.99
C MET A 394 6.10 -29.30 -24.86
N PRO A 395 6.36 -29.46 -26.17
CA PRO A 395 5.46 -30.21 -27.04
C PRO A 395 5.40 -31.72 -26.77
N PHE A 396 6.44 -32.26 -26.15
CA PHE A 396 6.55 -33.68 -25.84
C PHE A 396 5.85 -34.10 -24.53
N ILE A 397 5.50 -33.14 -23.66
CA ILE A 397 4.68 -33.36 -22.46
C ILE A 397 3.53 -32.38 -22.46
N PRO A 398 2.34 -32.76 -22.95
CA PRO A 398 1.20 -31.87 -22.99
C PRO A 398 0.86 -31.29 -21.62
N GLY A 399 0.76 -29.97 -21.56
CA GLY A 399 0.46 -29.22 -20.33
C GLY A 399 1.67 -28.80 -19.52
N LEU A 400 2.90 -29.23 -19.87
CA LEU A 400 4.13 -28.80 -19.17
C LEU A 400 4.74 -27.58 -19.89
N SER A 401 5.13 -26.58 -19.10
CA SER A 401 5.90 -25.43 -19.57
C SER A 401 7.00 -25.04 -18.58
N ALA A 402 8.10 -24.52 -19.11
CA ALA A 402 9.17 -23.92 -18.34
C ALA A 402 9.19 -22.41 -18.56
N LYS A 403 9.46 -21.63 -17.51
CA LYS A 403 9.59 -20.18 -17.62
C LYS A 403 10.81 -19.72 -16.83
N VAL A 404 11.59 -18.83 -17.44
CA VAL A 404 12.64 -18.05 -16.79
C VAL A 404 12.14 -16.62 -16.72
N LEU A 405 12.33 -15.95 -15.59
CA LEU A 405 12.02 -14.55 -15.40
C LEU A 405 13.19 -13.85 -14.73
N PHE A 406 13.58 -12.71 -15.26
CA PHE A 406 14.52 -11.79 -14.65
C PHE A 406 13.84 -10.45 -14.42
N SER A 407 14.01 -9.88 -13.23
CA SER A 407 13.54 -8.56 -12.89
C SER A 407 14.68 -7.71 -12.34
N TYR A 408 14.73 -6.46 -12.78
CA TYR A 408 15.59 -5.41 -12.27
C TYR A 408 14.72 -4.22 -11.85
N LEU A 409 14.85 -3.83 -10.58
CA LEU A 409 14.20 -2.63 -10.06
C LEU A 409 15.27 -1.70 -9.50
N THR A 410 15.19 -0.42 -9.87
CA THR A 410 16.00 0.63 -9.24
C THR A 410 15.12 1.77 -8.78
N LYS A 411 15.37 2.25 -7.57
CA LYS A 411 14.69 3.38 -6.95
C LYS A 411 15.73 4.37 -6.45
N VAL A 412 15.61 5.62 -6.88
CA VAL A 412 16.47 6.72 -6.43
C VAL A 412 15.60 7.77 -5.77
N GLU A 413 15.92 8.14 -4.53
CA GLU A 413 15.21 9.19 -3.77
C GLU A 413 16.22 10.29 -3.41
N GLU A 414 15.98 11.47 -3.96
CA GLU A 414 16.79 12.67 -3.77
C GLU A 414 16.04 13.65 -2.86
N PHE A 415 16.63 14.02 -1.72
CA PHE A 415 16.06 14.99 -0.80
C PHE A 415 16.96 16.22 -0.73
N LYS A 416 16.36 17.39 -0.87
CA LYS A 416 17.01 18.67 -0.67
C LYS A 416 16.22 19.47 0.35
N THR A 417 16.78 19.64 1.55
CA THR A 417 16.15 20.36 2.66
C THR A 417 16.96 21.60 2.98
N PHE A 418 16.37 22.75 2.76
CA PHE A 418 16.98 24.05 3.03
C PHE A 418 16.22 24.72 4.16
N ALA A 419 16.86 24.82 5.33
CA ALA A 419 16.38 25.60 6.47
C ALA A 419 16.89 27.03 6.32
N LYS A 420 15.98 27.98 6.07
CA LYS A 420 16.32 29.40 5.91
C LYS A 420 16.09 30.14 7.21
N GLU A 421 17.05 30.96 7.62
CA GLU A 421 16.88 31.82 8.79
C GLU A 421 15.73 32.81 8.57
N PHE A 422 14.83 32.90 9.55
CA PHE A 422 13.72 33.85 9.53
C PHE A 422 13.56 34.54 10.89
N LYS A 423 12.92 35.71 10.89
CA LYS A 423 12.70 36.52 12.08
C LYS A 423 11.24 36.73 12.36
N LEU A 424 10.89 36.75 13.66
CA LEU A 424 9.59 37.17 14.14
C LEU A 424 9.76 38.45 14.96
N TYR A 425 8.73 39.29 14.90
CA TYR A 425 8.81 40.64 15.37
C TYR A 425 7.76 40.96 16.42
N SER A 426 8.06 41.95 17.27
CA SER A 426 7.12 42.75 18.03
C SER A 426 7.14 44.18 17.50
N TYR A 427 6.02 44.84 17.54
CA TYR A 427 5.91 46.26 17.18
C TYR A 427 5.85 47.11 18.43
N ASP A 428 6.74 48.09 18.49
CA ASP A 428 6.78 49.09 19.57
C ASP A 428 6.03 50.34 19.09
N LYS A 429 4.86 50.57 19.69
CA LYS A 429 3.97 51.68 19.33
C LYS A 429 4.54 53.08 19.61
N GLU A 430 5.39 53.20 20.67
CA GLU A 430 5.97 54.50 21.07
C GLU A 430 7.06 54.94 20.10
N SER A 431 7.93 53.97 19.69
CA SER A 431 9.02 54.30 18.80
C SER A 431 8.71 54.04 17.32
N GLY A 432 7.58 53.41 17.00
CA GLY A 432 7.21 53.02 15.63
C GLY A 432 8.13 51.95 15.03
N LYS A 433 8.85 51.17 15.83
CA LYS A 433 9.87 50.24 15.38
C LYS A 433 9.44 48.78 15.54
N TYR A 434 9.92 47.95 14.60
CA TYR A 434 9.84 46.51 14.70
C TYR A 434 11.11 45.94 15.37
N ASN A 435 10.92 45.26 16.48
CA ASN A 435 12.01 44.63 17.22
C ASN A 435 12.00 43.12 16.91
N THR A 436 13.15 42.55 16.52
CA THR A 436 13.30 41.12 16.38
C THR A 436 13.22 40.47 17.75
N VAL A 437 12.26 39.59 17.98
CA VAL A 437 12.03 38.90 19.25
C VAL A 437 12.30 37.40 19.16
N PHE A 438 12.38 36.87 17.94
CA PHE A 438 12.72 35.46 17.70
C PHE A 438 13.46 35.32 16.37
N THR A 439 14.46 34.44 16.32
CA THR A 439 15.14 34.02 15.08
C THR A 439 15.06 32.50 14.97
N GLY A 440 14.38 32.02 13.93
CA GLY A 440 14.26 30.57 13.65
C GLY A 440 15.28 30.11 12.61
N ASN A 441 15.58 28.83 12.58
CA ASN A 441 16.49 28.16 11.63
C ASN A 441 17.89 28.79 11.54
N SER A 442 18.40 29.36 12.65
CA SER A 442 19.69 30.06 12.66
C SER A 442 20.82 29.16 13.16
N PRO A 443 21.93 29.10 12.43
CA PRO A 443 22.14 29.60 11.08
C PRO A 443 21.40 28.80 10.02
N SER A 444 21.13 29.42 8.86
CA SER A 444 20.61 28.74 7.70
C SER A 444 21.43 27.50 7.34
N ASN A 445 20.80 26.42 6.89
CA ASN A 445 21.54 25.21 6.56
C ASN A 445 20.87 24.42 5.42
N LEU A 446 21.68 23.64 4.73
CA LEU A 446 21.27 22.78 3.65
C LEU A 446 21.67 21.33 3.94
N THR A 447 20.71 20.44 3.81
CA THR A 447 20.91 18.99 3.81
C THR A 447 20.54 18.42 2.44
N ARG A 448 21.45 17.64 1.86
CA ARG A 448 21.19 16.78 0.71
C ARG A 448 21.27 15.33 1.16
N LYS A 449 20.29 14.52 0.75
CA LYS A 449 20.30 13.07 0.98
C LYS A 449 19.94 12.37 -0.31
N ASP A 450 20.70 11.35 -0.63
CA ASP A 450 20.48 10.50 -1.79
C ASP A 450 20.40 9.04 -1.30
N TYR A 451 19.28 8.37 -1.61
CA TYR A 451 19.05 6.96 -1.36
C TYR A 451 18.93 6.25 -2.69
N THR A 452 19.70 5.20 -2.88
CA THR A 452 19.59 4.31 -4.02
C THR A 452 19.27 2.92 -3.53
N GLN A 453 18.24 2.31 -4.09
CA GLN A 453 17.86 0.93 -3.86
C GLN A 453 17.84 0.20 -5.19
N GLU A 454 18.52 -0.93 -5.27
CA GLU A 454 18.51 -1.82 -6.43
C GLU A 454 18.06 -3.21 -5.99
N GLN A 455 17.27 -3.85 -6.83
CA GLN A 455 16.79 -5.21 -6.60
C GLN A 455 16.95 -6.02 -7.88
N ASN A 456 17.65 -7.14 -7.76
CA ASN A 456 17.76 -8.15 -8.78
C ASN A 456 16.98 -9.39 -8.38
N MET A 457 16.17 -9.94 -9.28
CA MET A 457 15.43 -11.18 -9.03
C MET A 457 15.52 -12.08 -10.25
N LEU A 458 15.85 -13.33 -10.01
CA LEU A 458 15.86 -14.40 -11.01
C LEU A 458 14.91 -15.51 -10.56
N GLN A 459 13.99 -15.91 -11.44
CA GLN A 459 13.09 -17.04 -11.21
C GLN A 459 13.22 -18.06 -12.33
N PHE A 460 13.19 -19.33 -11.96
CA PHE A 460 13.01 -20.44 -12.87
C PHE A 460 11.80 -21.26 -12.40
N SER A 461 10.83 -21.50 -13.30
CA SER A 461 9.62 -22.25 -12.93
C SER A 461 9.26 -23.33 -13.95
N LEU A 462 8.70 -24.43 -13.44
CA LEU A 462 8.04 -25.49 -14.18
C LEU A 462 6.56 -25.45 -13.82
N ASN A 463 5.70 -25.37 -14.82
CA ASN A 463 4.25 -25.34 -14.66
C ASN A 463 3.64 -26.49 -15.44
N TYR A 464 2.79 -27.26 -14.79
CA TYR A 464 2.01 -28.33 -15.39
C TYR A 464 0.53 -28.06 -15.21
N ASN A 465 -0.25 -28.13 -16.29
CA ASN A 465 -1.68 -27.93 -16.25
C ASN A 465 -2.36 -28.90 -17.24
N ARG A 466 -3.16 -29.85 -16.71
CA ARG A 466 -3.84 -30.81 -17.55
C ARG A 466 -5.12 -31.34 -16.90
N THR A 467 -6.15 -31.51 -17.74
CA THR A 467 -7.39 -32.19 -17.39
C THR A 467 -7.35 -33.63 -17.89
N PHE A 468 -7.64 -34.59 -17.02
CA PHE A 468 -7.74 -36.00 -17.34
C PHE A 468 -9.20 -36.46 -17.22
N LEU A 469 -9.64 -37.29 -18.16
CA LEU A 469 -11.00 -37.85 -18.19
C LEU A 469 -12.10 -36.78 -18.02
N ASP A 470 -11.86 -35.54 -18.48
CA ASP A 470 -12.77 -34.38 -18.40
C ASP A 470 -13.26 -34.01 -16.98
N LYS A 471 -12.68 -34.61 -15.94
CA LYS A 471 -13.10 -34.45 -14.53
C LYS A 471 -11.96 -34.19 -13.56
N HIS A 472 -10.76 -34.64 -13.87
CA HIS A 472 -9.61 -34.53 -12.97
C HIS A 472 -8.70 -33.40 -13.46
N ASN A 473 -8.79 -32.22 -12.89
CA ASN A 473 -7.93 -31.10 -13.20
C ASN A 473 -6.71 -31.10 -12.25
N VAL A 474 -5.53 -31.16 -12.82
CA VAL A 474 -4.27 -31.13 -12.08
C VAL A 474 -3.46 -29.92 -12.54
N GLN A 475 -3.09 -29.08 -11.59
CA GLN A 475 -2.12 -28.00 -11.80
C GLN A 475 -0.98 -28.19 -10.81
N ALA A 476 0.24 -28.13 -11.30
CA ALA A 476 1.42 -28.21 -10.45
C ALA A 476 2.42 -27.10 -10.84
N LEU A 477 3.06 -26.53 -9.84
CA LEU A 477 4.11 -25.53 -9.98
C LEU A 477 5.32 -26.00 -9.15
N PHE A 478 6.50 -25.89 -9.73
CA PHE A 478 7.76 -25.84 -9.02
C PHE A 478 8.51 -24.58 -9.44
N LEU A 479 9.02 -23.80 -8.49
CA LEU A 479 9.72 -22.55 -8.75
C LEU A 479 10.96 -22.46 -7.86
N TYR A 480 12.06 -22.03 -8.43
CA TYR A 480 13.24 -21.53 -7.75
C TYR A 480 13.33 -20.01 -7.95
N GLU A 481 13.59 -19.29 -6.88
CA GLU A 481 13.74 -17.85 -6.88
C GLU A 481 15.02 -17.45 -6.14
N GLN A 482 15.73 -16.50 -6.70
CA GLN A 482 16.86 -15.84 -6.04
C GLN A 482 16.65 -14.34 -6.15
N ARG A 483 16.89 -13.64 -5.03
CA ARG A 483 16.75 -12.19 -4.93
C ARG A 483 17.93 -11.59 -4.18
N GLU A 484 18.35 -10.43 -4.65
CA GLU A 484 19.38 -9.60 -4.06
C GLU A 484 18.87 -8.15 -3.97
N ASP A 485 19.01 -7.55 -2.80
CA ASP A 485 18.65 -6.16 -2.50
C ASP A 485 19.92 -5.40 -2.11
N LEU A 486 20.19 -4.30 -2.80
CA LEU A 486 21.33 -3.40 -2.57
C LEU A 486 20.78 -2.03 -2.20
N ASP A 487 21.18 -1.50 -1.05
CA ASP A 487 20.78 -0.18 -0.58
C ASP A 487 22.02 0.68 -0.35
N ASP A 488 22.02 1.92 -0.84
CA ASP A 488 23.07 2.90 -0.61
C ASP A 488 22.46 4.24 -0.18
N TYR A 489 23.10 4.87 0.78
CA TYR A 489 22.68 6.13 1.35
C TYR A 489 23.87 7.07 1.50
N LEU A 490 23.70 8.30 1.02
CA LEU A 490 24.66 9.39 1.18
C LEU A 490 23.96 10.66 1.69
N GLN A 491 24.60 11.36 2.61
CA GLN A 491 24.15 12.66 3.09
C GLN A 491 25.30 13.67 3.09
N ALA A 492 24.99 14.93 2.70
CA ALA A 492 25.84 16.08 2.85
C ALA A 492 25.09 17.20 3.59
N TYR A 493 25.77 17.88 4.50
CA TYR A 493 25.22 18.98 5.30
C TYR A 493 26.21 20.14 5.39
N ARG A 494 25.70 21.36 5.22
CA ARG A 494 26.45 22.59 5.50
C ARG A 494 25.55 23.67 6.10
N GLN A 495 26.17 24.53 6.92
CA GLN A 495 25.57 25.78 7.40
C GLN A 495 26.00 26.96 6.52
N PHE A 496 25.17 27.99 6.47
CA PHE A 496 25.37 29.16 5.64
C PHE A 496 25.48 30.41 6.50
N ALA A 497 26.47 31.24 6.21
CA ALA A 497 26.54 32.59 6.76
C ALA A 497 25.68 33.59 5.98
N ILE A 498 25.46 33.29 4.66
CA ILE A 498 24.62 34.06 3.74
C ILE A 498 23.83 33.01 2.94
N ASP A 499 22.51 33.07 2.95
CA ASP A 499 21.61 32.08 2.37
C ASP A 499 21.14 32.43 0.93
N ALA A 500 21.95 33.24 0.21
CA ALA A 500 21.62 33.67 -1.15
C ALA A 500 21.66 32.52 -2.18
N LEU A 501 22.43 31.46 -1.93
CA LEU A 501 22.57 30.30 -2.81
C LEU A 501 22.42 28.99 -2.04
N ASP A 502 21.47 28.18 -2.46
CA ASP A 502 21.15 26.89 -1.88
C ASP A 502 21.98 25.73 -2.48
N GLN A 503 23.29 25.91 -2.55
CA GLN A 503 24.25 24.91 -3.04
C GLN A 503 25.22 24.51 -1.92
N ILE A 504 25.53 23.20 -1.83
CA ILE A 504 26.44 22.68 -0.79
C ILE A 504 27.76 23.45 -0.77
N ASN A 505 28.35 23.77 -1.95
CA ASN A 505 29.61 24.48 -2.04
C ASN A 505 29.55 25.95 -1.54
N SER A 506 28.37 26.55 -1.47
CA SER A 506 28.18 27.92 -0.99
C SER A 506 28.10 27.99 0.52
N GLY A 507 28.00 26.84 1.22
CA GLY A 507 28.01 26.78 2.67
C GLY A 507 29.43 26.88 3.26
N SER A 508 29.50 27.27 4.53
CA SER A 508 30.75 27.35 5.30
C SER A 508 31.40 25.97 5.47
N ASP A 509 32.73 25.93 5.48
CA ASP A 509 33.48 24.74 5.88
C ASP A 509 33.41 24.46 7.40
N LYS A 510 32.97 25.43 8.17
CA LYS A 510 32.71 25.28 9.61
C LYS A 510 31.36 24.51 9.77
N ASN A 511 31.35 23.51 10.65
CA ASN A 511 30.18 22.70 10.94
C ASN A 511 29.61 21.90 9.71
N LYS A 512 30.46 21.57 8.74
CA LYS A 512 30.10 20.63 7.70
C LYS A 512 29.97 19.22 8.26
N ASN A 513 29.02 18.43 7.71
CA ASN A 513 28.83 17.05 8.09
C ASN A 513 28.45 16.20 6.87
N ASN A 514 28.78 14.93 6.93
CA ASN A 514 28.38 13.94 5.95
C ASN A 514 28.12 12.60 6.64
N ALA A 515 27.28 11.78 6.04
CA ALA A 515 27.03 10.40 6.46
C ALA A 515 26.77 9.54 5.22
N GLY A 516 27.09 8.26 5.33
CA GLY A 516 26.80 7.30 4.26
C GLY A 516 26.92 5.88 4.78
N VAL A 517 26.11 4.98 4.22
CA VAL A 517 26.12 3.55 4.53
C VAL A 517 25.54 2.77 3.34
N ALA A 518 26.14 1.65 3.03
CA ALA A 518 25.61 0.68 2.08
C ALA A 518 25.26 -0.62 2.79
N SER A 519 24.23 -1.31 2.31
CA SER A 519 23.83 -2.64 2.79
C SER A 519 23.41 -3.53 1.65
N GLU A 520 23.60 -4.84 1.86
CA GLU A 520 23.28 -5.90 0.90
C GLU A 520 22.57 -7.02 1.62
N LEU A 521 21.48 -7.52 1.02
CA LEU A 521 20.72 -8.64 1.51
C LEU A 521 20.40 -9.59 0.35
N ALA A 522 20.42 -10.89 0.62
CA ALA A 522 20.09 -11.91 -0.36
C ALA A 522 19.16 -12.97 0.24
N ASN A 523 18.24 -13.44 -0.60
CA ASN A 523 17.30 -14.51 -0.28
C ASN A 523 17.27 -15.53 -1.43
N ALA A 524 17.05 -16.79 -1.12
CA ALA A 524 16.80 -17.84 -2.11
C ALA A 524 15.62 -18.70 -1.64
N SER A 525 14.84 -19.22 -2.59
CA SER A 525 13.60 -19.92 -2.23
C SER A 525 13.26 -21.04 -3.21
N PHE A 526 12.73 -22.14 -2.67
CA PHE A 526 12.08 -23.19 -3.43
C PHE A 526 10.59 -23.17 -3.14
N VAL A 527 9.76 -23.20 -4.16
CA VAL A 527 8.31 -23.14 -4.06
C VAL A 527 7.70 -24.33 -4.78
N GLY A 528 6.77 -25.02 -4.15
CA GLY A 528 5.97 -26.06 -4.77
C GLY A 528 4.47 -25.84 -4.50
N ARG A 529 3.64 -26.11 -5.52
CA ARG A 529 2.18 -26.10 -5.38
C ARG A 529 1.57 -27.19 -6.24
N ILE A 530 0.56 -27.84 -5.70
CA ILE A 530 -0.29 -28.78 -6.42
C ILE A 530 -1.74 -28.41 -6.13
N ASN A 531 -2.50 -28.13 -7.18
CA ASN A 531 -3.94 -27.97 -7.14
C ASN A 531 -4.57 -29.17 -7.84
N TYR A 532 -5.57 -29.73 -7.20
CA TYR A 532 -6.36 -30.81 -7.76
C TYR A 532 -7.84 -30.48 -7.55
N ASP A 533 -8.60 -30.56 -8.60
CA ASP A 533 -10.06 -30.55 -8.49
C ASP A 533 -10.69 -31.74 -9.23
N TYR A 534 -11.73 -32.30 -8.64
CA TYR A 534 -12.54 -33.33 -9.23
C TYR A 534 -13.86 -32.72 -9.68
N ALA A 535 -14.05 -32.58 -11.00
CA ALA A 535 -15.24 -32.05 -11.65
C ALA A 535 -15.65 -30.66 -11.11
N SER A 536 -14.68 -29.83 -10.67
CA SER A 536 -14.89 -28.56 -9.99
C SER A 536 -15.80 -28.65 -8.75
N LYS A 537 -15.90 -29.83 -8.12
CA LYS A 537 -16.75 -30.13 -6.99
C LYS A 537 -15.96 -30.29 -5.69
N TYR A 538 -14.92 -31.10 -5.70
CA TYR A 538 -13.99 -31.27 -4.59
C TYR A 538 -12.68 -30.63 -4.97
N LEU A 539 -12.25 -29.67 -4.19
CA LEU A 539 -11.09 -28.83 -4.44
C LEU A 539 -10.03 -29.09 -3.38
N PHE A 540 -8.79 -29.27 -3.80
CA PHE A 540 -7.66 -29.47 -2.92
C PHE A 540 -6.47 -28.67 -3.42
N GLU A 541 -5.78 -27.96 -2.53
CA GLU A 541 -4.50 -27.32 -2.79
C GLU A 541 -3.53 -27.67 -1.69
N PHE A 542 -2.32 -28.06 -2.07
CA PHE A 542 -1.15 -28.14 -1.21
C PHE A 542 -0.07 -27.27 -1.79
N SER A 543 0.52 -26.42 -0.95
CA SER A 543 1.71 -25.66 -1.31
C SER A 543 2.73 -25.68 -0.20
N PHE A 544 3.98 -25.50 -0.57
CA PHE A 544 5.07 -25.28 0.37
C PHE A 544 6.03 -24.25 -0.17
N ARG A 545 6.73 -23.59 0.73
CA ARG A 545 7.87 -22.76 0.42
C ARG A 545 9.01 -23.07 1.40
N GLU A 546 10.21 -23.16 0.88
CA GLU A 546 11.43 -23.27 1.65
C GLU A 546 12.28 -22.05 1.35
N ASP A 547 12.41 -21.17 2.32
CA ASP A 547 13.08 -19.88 2.18
C ASP A 547 14.40 -19.87 2.94
N GLY A 548 15.46 -19.39 2.29
CA GLY A 548 16.75 -19.11 2.87
C GLY A 548 17.02 -17.61 2.96
N SER A 549 17.33 -17.10 4.17
CA SER A 549 17.67 -15.70 4.41
C SER A 549 19.09 -15.55 4.92
N ALA A 550 19.87 -14.65 4.30
CA ALA A 550 21.24 -14.36 4.74
C ALA A 550 21.30 -13.70 6.13
N LYS A 551 20.19 -13.19 6.65
CA LYS A 551 20.11 -12.59 8.00
C LYS A 551 20.43 -13.57 9.14
N PHE A 552 20.20 -14.87 8.92
CA PHE A 552 20.32 -15.91 9.92
C PHE A 552 21.59 -16.76 9.76
N TYR A 553 22.04 -17.36 10.86
CA TYR A 553 23.17 -18.28 10.85
C TYR A 553 22.88 -19.50 9.98
N LYS A 554 23.92 -20.10 9.39
CA LYS A 554 23.80 -21.20 8.41
C LYS A 554 22.86 -22.33 8.82
N ASN A 555 22.80 -22.69 10.12
CA ASN A 555 21.98 -23.81 10.63
C ASN A 555 20.49 -23.43 10.73
N ASN A 556 20.16 -22.14 10.87
CA ASN A 556 18.79 -21.61 11.02
C ASN A 556 18.36 -20.78 9.81
N ARG A 557 19.17 -20.79 8.73
CA ARG A 557 18.98 -19.97 7.54
C ARG A 557 17.75 -20.37 6.74
N TRP A 558 17.47 -21.68 6.65
CA TRP A 558 16.37 -22.22 5.88
C TRP A 558 15.14 -22.48 6.76
N GLY A 559 13.99 -22.02 6.31
CA GLY A 559 12.69 -22.24 6.93
C GLY A 559 11.71 -22.91 5.97
N PHE A 560 11.00 -23.95 6.43
CA PHE A 560 10.02 -24.68 5.64
C PHE A 560 8.60 -24.29 6.06
N PHE A 561 7.78 -23.83 5.10
CA PHE A 561 6.48 -23.22 5.32
C PHE A 561 5.39 -23.89 4.46
N PRO A 562 4.74 -24.95 4.96
CA PRO A 562 3.68 -25.67 4.26
C PRO A 562 2.31 -25.00 4.44
N SER A 563 1.44 -25.22 3.45
CA SER A 563 0.03 -24.80 3.46
C SER A 563 -0.84 -25.83 2.78
N VAL A 564 -2.06 -26.01 3.30
CA VAL A 564 -3.07 -26.90 2.74
C VAL A 564 -4.41 -26.18 2.75
N SER A 565 -5.18 -26.32 1.67
CA SER A 565 -6.56 -25.86 1.63
C SER A 565 -7.47 -26.84 0.90
N VAL A 566 -8.74 -26.85 1.31
CA VAL A 566 -9.79 -27.72 0.75
C VAL A 566 -11.04 -26.92 0.50
N GLY A 567 -11.79 -27.31 -0.52
CA GLY A 567 -13.07 -26.72 -0.85
C GLY A 567 -14.08 -27.77 -1.31
N TRP A 568 -15.32 -27.59 -0.91
CA TRP A 568 -16.44 -28.42 -1.33
C TRP A 568 -17.55 -27.56 -1.88
N ARG A 569 -17.81 -27.70 -3.18
CA ARG A 569 -18.91 -27.02 -3.87
C ARG A 569 -20.18 -27.87 -3.72
N LEU A 570 -20.92 -27.58 -2.68
CA LEU A 570 -22.18 -28.25 -2.34
C LEU A 570 -23.23 -28.10 -3.44
N SER A 571 -23.26 -26.95 -4.15
CA SER A 571 -24.17 -26.70 -5.27
C SER A 571 -24.03 -27.73 -6.43
N GLU A 572 -22.84 -28.34 -6.57
CA GLU A 572 -22.60 -29.36 -7.60
C GLU A 572 -22.96 -30.77 -7.15
N GLU A 573 -23.42 -30.96 -5.91
CA GLU A 573 -23.95 -32.24 -5.44
C GLU A 573 -25.32 -32.52 -6.02
N SER A 574 -25.55 -33.77 -6.41
CA SER A 574 -26.81 -34.18 -7.04
C SER A 574 -28.06 -33.94 -6.15
N PHE A 575 -27.84 -34.02 -4.81
CA PHE A 575 -28.92 -33.77 -3.85
C PHE A 575 -29.30 -32.27 -3.72
N ILE A 576 -28.45 -31.34 -4.13
CA ILE A 576 -28.78 -29.91 -4.25
C ILE A 576 -29.16 -29.57 -5.69
N LYS A 577 -28.29 -29.88 -6.64
CA LYS A 577 -28.42 -29.51 -8.05
C LYS A 577 -29.74 -30.00 -8.69
N ASN A 578 -30.20 -31.19 -8.30
CA ASN A 578 -31.41 -31.78 -8.84
C ASN A 578 -32.69 -31.38 -8.09
N ASN A 579 -32.58 -30.89 -6.86
CA ASN A 579 -33.74 -30.62 -6.00
C ASN A 579 -34.07 -29.14 -5.81
N THR A 580 -33.15 -28.22 -6.15
CA THR A 580 -33.38 -26.78 -6.00
C THR A 580 -32.59 -25.99 -7.04
N GLN A 581 -33.20 -24.91 -7.56
CA GLN A 581 -32.58 -23.94 -8.46
C GLN A 581 -32.23 -22.62 -7.72
N ILE A 582 -32.27 -22.63 -6.37
CA ILE A 582 -32.02 -21.44 -5.56
C ILE A 582 -30.53 -21.10 -5.52
N PHE A 583 -29.68 -22.13 -5.48
CA PHE A 583 -28.24 -21.98 -5.32
C PHE A 583 -27.51 -22.05 -6.66
N ASP A 584 -26.97 -20.92 -7.11
CA ASP A 584 -26.08 -20.87 -8.27
C ASP A 584 -24.67 -21.34 -7.88
N ASN A 585 -24.22 -21.00 -6.67
CA ASN A 585 -23.00 -21.51 -6.06
C ASN A 585 -23.18 -21.61 -4.55
N LEU A 586 -22.74 -22.72 -3.99
CA LEU A 586 -22.70 -22.93 -2.55
C LEU A 586 -21.42 -23.70 -2.24
N LYS A 587 -20.47 -23.06 -1.54
CA LYS A 587 -19.14 -23.60 -1.29
C LYS A 587 -18.71 -23.41 0.16
N ILE A 588 -18.19 -24.47 0.77
CA ILE A 588 -17.46 -24.43 2.03
C ILE A 588 -15.99 -24.59 1.72
N ARG A 589 -15.14 -23.84 2.41
CA ARG A 589 -13.68 -23.90 2.26
C ARG A 589 -12.98 -23.80 3.61
N ALA A 590 -11.83 -24.44 3.70
CA ALA A 590 -10.95 -24.34 4.87
C ALA A 590 -9.49 -24.30 4.42
N SER A 591 -8.68 -23.51 5.08
CA SER A 591 -7.25 -23.45 4.83
C SER A 591 -6.47 -23.39 6.14
N TYR A 592 -5.30 -24.04 6.14
CA TYR A 592 -4.32 -23.98 7.22
C TYR A 592 -2.93 -23.84 6.62
N GLY A 593 -2.14 -22.89 7.13
CA GLY A 593 -0.77 -22.69 6.64
C GLY A 593 0.15 -22.13 7.70
N VAL A 594 1.43 -22.39 7.49
CA VAL A 594 2.54 -21.82 8.24
C VAL A 594 3.29 -20.87 7.33
N MET A 595 3.59 -19.67 7.81
CA MET A 595 4.37 -18.66 7.10
C MET A 595 5.54 -18.22 7.97
N GLY A 596 6.69 -18.00 7.35
CA GLY A 596 7.84 -17.37 7.99
C GLY A 596 7.87 -15.86 7.76
N ASP A 597 8.55 -15.15 8.65
CA ASP A 597 8.86 -13.74 8.45
C ASP A 597 10.29 -13.45 8.93
N ASP A 598 11.10 -12.80 8.12
CA ASP A 598 12.46 -12.36 8.42
C ASP A 598 12.58 -10.82 8.50
N GLN A 599 11.47 -10.10 8.44
CA GLN A 599 11.48 -8.64 8.40
C GLN A 599 10.71 -7.97 9.53
N PHE A 600 9.79 -8.63 10.17
CA PHE A 600 8.89 -8.05 11.18
C PHE A 600 9.07 -6.53 11.35
N LEU A 601 8.11 -5.76 10.89
CA LEU A 601 8.14 -4.30 10.97
C LEU A 601 7.38 -3.84 12.22
N ASP A 602 7.87 -2.80 12.90
CA ASP A 602 7.13 -2.12 13.96
C ASP A 602 5.94 -1.33 13.40
N SER A 603 5.17 -0.69 14.28
CA SER A 603 4.02 0.15 13.89
C SER A 603 4.38 1.33 12.99
N SER A 604 5.64 1.74 13.01
CA SER A 604 6.19 2.83 12.19
C SER A 604 6.78 2.33 10.85
N GLY A 605 6.78 0.99 10.64
CA GLY A 605 7.33 0.36 9.45
C GLY A 605 8.84 0.14 9.48
N ASN A 606 9.49 0.27 10.65
CA ASN A 606 10.92 0.01 10.79
C ASN A 606 11.18 -1.49 10.99
N PRO A 607 12.22 -2.05 10.32
CA PRO A 607 12.60 -3.44 10.53
C PRO A 607 13.03 -3.69 11.99
N GLN A 608 12.40 -4.68 12.61
CA GLN A 608 12.76 -5.13 13.95
C GLN A 608 13.74 -6.29 13.95
N VAL A 609 13.95 -6.92 12.80
CA VAL A 609 14.89 -8.03 12.61
C VAL A 609 16.24 -7.46 12.19
N LEU A 610 17.17 -7.41 13.13
CA LEU A 610 18.53 -6.98 12.85
C LEU A 610 19.29 -8.08 12.08
N PRO A 611 19.91 -7.78 10.92
CA PRO A 611 20.66 -8.77 10.17
C PRO A 611 21.97 -9.13 10.86
N PHE A 612 22.48 -10.33 10.57
CA PHE A 612 23.83 -10.79 10.91
C PHE A 612 24.17 -10.77 12.41
N GLN A 613 23.19 -10.96 13.31
CA GLN A 613 23.43 -11.01 14.76
C GLN A 613 24.33 -12.18 15.20
N TYR A 614 24.56 -13.15 14.33
CA TYR A 614 25.48 -14.25 14.56
C TYR A 614 26.96 -13.89 14.37
N LEU A 615 27.24 -12.68 13.83
CA LEU A 615 28.61 -12.21 13.62
C LEU A 615 29.14 -11.49 14.85
N THR A 616 30.29 -11.94 15.34
CA THR A 616 31.13 -11.18 16.29
C THR A 616 31.89 -10.07 15.55
N GLY A 617 32.33 -9.05 16.25
CA GLY A 617 33.12 -7.99 15.65
C GLY A 617 33.07 -6.69 16.45
N TYR A 618 33.31 -5.59 15.76
CA TYR A 618 33.35 -4.26 16.33
C TYR A 618 32.40 -3.34 15.59
N ASN A 619 31.87 -2.35 16.31
CA ASN A 619 31.19 -1.20 15.73
C ASN A 619 32.19 -0.06 15.59
N TYR A 620 32.19 0.61 14.43
CA TYR A 620 33.01 1.80 14.16
C TYR A 620 32.14 2.81 13.39
N PRO A 621 32.08 4.06 13.82
CA PRO A 621 32.56 4.58 15.12
C PRO A 621 31.81 3.97 16.30
N GLY A 622 32.48 3.76 17.42
CA GLY A 622 31.95 3.08 18.60
C GLY A 622 31.07 3.95 19.51
N GLY A 623 30.77 5.18 19.10
CA GLY A 623 29.93 6.12 19.87
C GLY A 623 30.67 6.83 21.04
N THR A 624 31.83 6.31 21.44
CA THR A 624 32.74 7.00 22.42
C THR A 624 33.94 7.49 21.66
N ASN A 625 34.31 8.74 21.87
CA ASN A 625 35.45 9.33 21.19
C ASN A 625 36.61 9.57 22.20
N TYR A 626 37.82 9.40 21.74
CA TYR A 626 39.01 9.76 22.47
C TYR A 626 39.55 11.10 21.97
N ILE A 627 40.07 11.92 22.88
CA ILE A 627 40.67 13.21 22.55
C ILE A 627 42.18 13.07 22.71
N PHE A 628 42.93 13.26 21.63
CA PHE A 628 44.39 13.29 21.61
C PHE A 628 44.84 14.71 21.23
N GLY A 629 45.19 15.51 22.24
CA GLY A 629 45.45 16.93 22.04
C GLY A 629 44.18 17.67 21.63
N SER A 630 44.14 18.19 20.40
CA SER A 630 42.94 18.82 19.78
C SER A 630 42.11 17.87 18.92
N ASP A 631 42.60 16.66 18.68
CA ASP A 631 41.98 15.74 17.71
C ASP A 631 41.01 14.77 18.37
N VAL A 632 39.85 14.70 17.83
CA VAL A 632 38.81 13.74 18.23
C VAL A 632 38.96 12.48 17.38
N VAL A 633 39.28 11.35 18.02
CA VAL A 633 39.47 10.06 17.36
C VAL A 633 38.30 9.13 17.73
N ASN A 634 37.63 8.59 16.72
CA ASN A 634 36.57 7.64 16.92
C ASN A 634 37.10 6.32 17.53
N SER A 635 36.37 5.78 18.49
CA SER A 635 36.71 4.50 19.11
C SER A 635 36.13 3.32 18.32
N LEU A 636 36.71 2.15 18.56
CA LEU A 636 36.12 0.84 18.29
C LEU A 636 35.44 0.35 19.56
N ILE A 637 34.22 -0.15 19.45
CA ILE A 637 33.54 -0.86 20.55
C ILE A 637 33.15 -2.25 20.08
N THR A 638 33.31 -3.25 20.93
CA THR A 638 32.87 -4.61 20.61
C THR A 638 31.36 -4.61 20.34
N LYS A 639 30.92 -5.34 19.31
CA LYS A 639 29.53 -5.71 19.18
C LYS A 639 29.09 -6.47 20.43
N GLY A 640 27.78 -6.42 20.74
CA GLY A 640 27.19 -7.26 21.78
C GLY A 640 27.42 -8.76 21.53
N LEU A 641 26.85 -9.59 22.37
CA LEU A 641 26.95 -11.04 22.24
C LEU A 641 26.35 -11.50 20.90
N ALA A 642 27.05 -12.41 20.21
CA ALA A 642 26.55 -13.01 19.01
C ALA A 642 25.43 -14.04 19.33
N ASN A 643 24.38 -14.10 18.50
CA ASN A 643 23.30 -15.06 18.62
C ASN A 643 23.21 -15.95 17.37
N THR A 644 23.62 -17.22 17.49
CA THR A 644 23.52 -18.22 16.42
C THR A 644 22.17 -18.93 16.38
N GLU A 645 21.36 -18.84 17.44
CA GLU A 645 20.04 -19.48 17.56
C GLU A 645 18.90 -18.61 17.01
N TYR A 646 19.19 -17.38 16.68
CA TYR A 646 18.26 -16.43 16.09
C TYR A 646 17.71 -16.96 14.75
N SER A 647 16.37 -16.99 14.60
CA SER A 647 15.71 -17.69 13.51
C SER A 647 14.39 -17.02 13.11
N TRP A 648 13.67 -17.65 12.22
CA TRP A 648 12.40 -17.23 11.66
C TRP A 648 11.31 -16.96 12.72
N LEU A 649 10.61 -15.85 12.59
CA LEU A 649 9.29 -15.70 13.17
C LEU A 649 8.32 -16.58 12.39
N THR A 650 7.47 -17.33 13.08
CA THR A 650 6.46 -18.19 12.45
C THR A 650 5.04 -17.70 12.72
N SER A 651 4.21 -17.73 11.68
CA SER A 651 2.80 -17.38 11.72
C SER A 651 1.96 -18.55 11.24
N LYS A 652 1.08 -19.09 12.10
CA LYS A 652 0.16 -20.20 11.80
C LYS A 652 -1.23 -19.62 11.65
N ILE A 653 -1.88 -19.80 10.49
CA ILE A 653 -3.21 -19.28 10.21
C ILE A 653 -4.17 -20.40 9.85
N LEU A 654 -5.34 -20.38 10.47
CA LEU A 654 -6.51 -21.20 10.14
C LEU A 654 -7.62 -20.28 9.65
N ASN A 655 -8.21 -20.59 8.50
CA ASN A 655 -9.37 -19.88 7.96
C ASN A 655 -10.45 -20.89 7.54
N VAL A 656 -11.70 -20.60 7.89
CA VAL A 656 -12.87 -21.34 7.43
C VAL A 656 -13.82 -20.35 6.78
N GLY A 657 -14.24 -20.66 5.56
CA GLY A 657 -15.06 -19.76 4.77
C GLY A 657 -16.28 -20.46 4.15
N PHE A 658 -17.28 -19.65 3.90
CA PHE A 658 -18.52 -20.04 3.25
C PHE A 658 -18.89 -19.02 2.18
N ASP A 659 -19.11 -19.47 0.94
CA ASP A 659 -19.50 -18.63 -0.17
C ASP A 659 -20.84 -19.12 -0.74
N ALA A 660 -21.80 -18.21 -0.93
CA ALA A 660 -23.10 -18.49 -1.50
C ALA A 660 -23.46 -17.47 -2.57
N SER A 661 -24.06 -17.95 -3.66
CA SER A 661 -24.70 -17.15 -4.69
C SER A 661 -26.07 -17.75 -4.97
N LEU A 662 -27.12 -16.92 -4.94
CA LEU A 662 -28.52 -17.36 -4.94
C LEU A 662 -29.34 -16.58 -5.98
N TRP A 663 -30.39 -17.25 -6.52
CA TRP A 663 -31.43 -16.67 -7.38
C TRP A 663 -30.86 -15.98 -8.63
N ASN A 664 -30.05 -16.70 -9.41
CA ASN A 664 -29.35 -16.19 -10.59
C ASN A 664 -28.44 -14.99 -10.21
N ARG A 665 -27.64 -15.19 -9.16
CA ARG A 665 -26.68 -14.22 -8.61
C ARG A 665 -27.30 -12.91 -8.11
N LYS A 666 -28.58 -12.88 -7.85
CA LYS A 666 -29.22 -11.70 -7.25
C LYS A 666 -28.76 -11.44 -5.84
N LEU A 667 -28.38 -12.49 -5.10
CA LEU A 667 -27.81 -12.37 -3.77
C LEU A 667 -26.48 -13.12 -3.71
N GLU A 668 -25.43 -12.43 -3.30
CA GLU A 668 -24.11 -12.99 -3.02
C GLU A 668 -23.76 -12.81 -1.56
N ALA A 669 -23.25 -13.83 -0.91
CA ALA A 669 -22.79 -13.78 0.47
C ALA A 669 -21.45 -14.51 0.61
N SER A 670 -20.55 -13.94 1.38
CA SER A 670 -19.29 -14.59 1.77
C SER A 670 -19.01 -14.32 3.23
N VAL A 671 -18.66 -15.37 3.98
CA VAL A 671 -18.29 -15.30 5.39
C VAL A 671 -16.98 -16.00 5.58
N ASP A 672 -16.04 -15.37 6.30
CA ASP A 672 -14.77 -15.95 6.72
C ASP A 672 -14.61 -15.81 8.23
N VAL A 673 -14.16 -16.87 8.88
CA VAL A 673 -13.72 -16.87 10.28
C VAL A 673 -12.27 -17.31 10.32
N PHE A 674 -11.43 -16.55 11.02
CA PHE A 674 -10.00 -16.82 11.03
C PHE A 674 -9.38 -16.74 12.43
N TYR A 675 -8.32 -17.52 12.60
CA TYR A 675 -7.45 -17.50 13.77
C TYR A 675 -6.00 -17.56 13.30
N ARG A 676 -5.17 -16.63 13.77
CA ARG A 676 -3.73 -16.57 13.49
C ARG A 676 -2.94 -16.55 14.78
N LYS A 677 -1.93 -17.37 14.90
CA LYS A 677 -0.96 -17.36 15.99
C LYS A 677 0.42 -17.04 15.45
N ARG A 678 1.13 -16.08 16.08
CA ARG A 678 2.54 -15.82 15.80
C ARG A 678 3.40 -16.26 16.98
N ASP A 679 4.46 -16.99 16.68
CA ASP A 679 5.45 -17.46 17.64
C ASP A 679 6.84 -16.98 17.22
N GLY A 680 7.69 -16.67 18.21
CA GLY A 680 9.06 -16.27 17.97
C GLY A 680 9.22 -14.80 17.55
N LEU A 681 8.31 -13.91 17.98
CA LEU A 681 8.49 -12.47 17.83
C LEU A 681 9.75 -12.02 18.55
N PHE A 682 10.50 -11.11 17.93
CA PHE A 682 11.81 -10.69 18.39
C PHE A 682 11.71 -9.75 19.59
N ALA A 683 12.50 -10.02 20.61
CA ALA A 683 12.63 -9.18 21.80
C ALA A 683 14.03 -9.29 22.41
N TYR A 684 14.39 -8.29 23.21
CA TYR A 684 15.56 -8.33 24.08
C TYR A 684 15.15 -8.87 25.44
N ARG A 685 15.98 -9.73 26.06
CA ARG A 685 15.76 -10.12 27.45
C ARG A 685 15.86 -8.90 28.35
N SER A 686 14.78 -8.58 29.04
CA SER A 686 14.69 -7.40 29.89
C SER A 686 14.68 -7.70 31.40
N GLY A 687 14.39 -8.94 31.79
CA GLY A 687 14.16 -9.27 33.19
C GLY A 687 14.91 -10.44 33.77
N SER A 688 15.55 -11.27 32.94
CA SER A 688 16.09 -12.56 33.39
C SER A 688 17.54 -12.53 33.88
N LEU A 689 18.24 -11.38 33.77
CA LEU A 689 19.64 -11.28 34.20
C LEU A 689 19.91 -9.96 34.95
N PRO A 690 20.78 -10.01 35.97
CA PRO A 690 21.16 -8.82 36.72
C PRO A 690 22.00 -7.85 35.87
N ASN A 691 21.90 -6.55 36.15
CA ASN A 691 22.67 -5.51 35.47
C ASN A 691 24.22 -5.68 35.58
N THR A 692 24.66 -6.54 36.51
CA THR A 692 26.06 -6.91 36.72
C THR A 692 26.61 -7.86 35.66
N PHE A 693 25.78 -8.35 34.72
CA PHE A 693 26.24 -9.22 33.65
C PHE A 693 27.26 -8.53 32.71
N GLY A 694 27.19 -7.22 32.55
CA GLY A 694 28.22 -6.41 31.88
C GLY A 694 28.21 -6.49 30.34
N ALA A 695 27.17 -7.07 29.72
CA ALA A 695 26.99 -7.12 28.28
C ALA A 695 25.52 -6.91 27.88
N SER A 696 25.29 -6.35 26.69
CA SER A 696 23.95 -6.28 26.10
C SER A 696 23.60 -7.61 25.44
N PHE A 697 22.35 -8.06 25.68
CA PHE A 697 21.83 -9.25 25.01
C PHE A 697 21.47 -8.97 23.56
N PRO A 698 21.69 -9.93 22.66
CA PRO A 698 21.14 -9.88 21.32
C PRO A 698 19.61 -10.05 21.35
N GLN A 699 18.95 -9.78 20.23
CA GLN A 699 17.55 -10.18 20.05
C GLN A 699 17.41 -11.71 20.06
N GLU A 700 16.31 -12.19 20.60
CA GLU A 700 15.91 -13.57 20.63
C GLU A 700 14.45 -13.73 20.21
N ASN A 701 14.05 -14.92 19.78
CA ASN A 701 12.68 -15.27 19.40
C ASN A 701 11.85 -15.57 20.67
N LEU A 702 11.35 -14.58 21.39
CA LEU A 702 10.75 -14.73 22.72
C LEU A 702 9.24 -14.52 22.75
N ASN A 703 8.73 -13.50 22.05
CA ASN A 703 7.34 -13.09 22.21
C ASN A 703 6.38 -13.89 21.32
N SER A 704 5.10 -13.87 21.68
CA SER A 704 4.03 -14.48 20.89
C SER A 704 2.70 -13.73 21.05
N ASP A 705 1.91 -13.74 19.98
CA ASP A 705 0.57 -13.15 19.96
C ASP A 705 -0.42 -13.97 19.12
N ASP A 706 -1.71 -13.65 19.24
CA ASP A 706 -2.73 -14.19 18.35
C ASP A 706 -3.72 -13.12 17.89
N PHE A 707 -4.32 -13.39 16.73
CA PHE A 707 -5.37 -12.60 16.10
C PHE A 707 -6.56 -13.51 15.82
N ARG A 708 -7.77 -12.99 16.02
CA ARG A 708 -9.01 -13.69 15.68
C ARG A 708 -10.03 -12.71 15.17
N GLY A 709 -10.86 -13.18 14.25
CA GLY A 709 -11.85 -12.31 13.66
C GLY A 709 -12.77 -13.02 12.67
N PHE A 710 -13.66 -12.22 12.11
CA PHE A 710 -14.54 -12.64 11.04
C PHE A 710 -14.70 -11.55 9.99
N GLU A 711 -15.09 -11.95 8.81
CA GLU A 711 -15.44 -11.08 7.68
C GLU A 711 -16.78 -11.50 7.11
N LEU A 712 -17.58 -10.53 6.69
CA LEU A 712 -18.88 -10.72 6.04
C LEU A 712 -18.95 -9.83 4.80
N VAL A 713 -19.40 -10.38 3.69
CA VAL A 713 -19.75 -9.63 2.48
C VAL A 713 -21.17 -10.02 2.09
N LEU A 714 -22.00 -9.03 1.79
CA LEU A 714 -23.33 -9.21 1.23
C LEU A 714 -23.47 -8.33 0.01
N GLY A 715 -23.88 -8.90 -1.12
CA GLY A 715 -24.13 -8.21 -2.37
C GLY A 715 -25.52 -8.52 -2.88
N HIS A 716 -26.26 -7.52 -3.34
CA HIS A 716 -27.53 -7.69 -4.02
C HIS A 716 -27.53 -6.92 -5.33
N THR A 717 -27.79 -7.65 -6.42
CA THR A 717 -27.91 -7.08 -7.77
C THR A 717 -29.24 -7.51 -8.37
N ASN A 718 -30.02 -6.58 -8.89
CA ASN A 718 -31.29 -6.92 -9.54
C ASN A 718 -31.59 -5.93 -10.66
N THR A 719 -32.36 -6.42 -11.66
CA THR A 719 -32.87 -5.62 -12.77
C THR A 719 -34.39 -5.57 -12.68
N VAL A 720 -34.96 -4.38 -12.65
CA VAL A 720 -36.42 -4.14 -12.62
C VAL A 720 -36.76 -3.22 -13.79
N GLY A 721 -37.40 -3.78 -14.81
CA GLY A 721 -37.62 -3.09 -16.08
C GLY A 721 -36.28 -2.77 -16.75
N ASP A 722 -36.06 -1.49 -17.05
CA ASP A 722 -34.80 -0.98 -17.65
C ASP A 722 -33.74 -0.56 -16.59
N TRP A 723 -34.05 -0.70 -15.31
CA TRP A 723 -33.17 -0.29 -14.21
C TRP A 723 -32.40 -1.47 -13.65
N THR A 724 -31.07 -1.40 -13.70
CA THR A 724 -30.19 -2.33 -12.99
C THR A 724 -29.52 -1.62 -11.82
N TYR A 725 -29.59 -2.21 -10.62
CA TYR A 725 -28.93 -1.70 -9.44
C TYR A 725 -28.13 -2.80 -8.75
N SER A 726 -27.05 -2.39 -8.11
CA SER A 726 -26.21 -3.25 -7.29
C SER A 726 -25.89 -2.56 -5.97
N VAL A 727 -26.06 -3.27 -4.86
CA VAL A 727 -25.74 -2.81 -3.51
C VAL A 727 -24.83 -3.85 -2.87
N LYS A 728 -23.65 -3.43 -2.42
CA LYS A 728 -22.67 -4.30 -1.76
C LYS A 728 -22.25 -3.71 -0.42
N GLY A 729 -22.32 -4.52 0.62
CA GLY A 729 -21.82 -4.18 1.94
C GLY A 729 -20.78 -5.17 2.43
N ASN A 730 -19.80 -4.71 3.17
CA ASN A 730 -18.83 -5.56 3.82
C ASN A 730 -18.58 -5.12 5.28
N MET A 731 -18.27 -6.09 6.12
CA MET A 731 -17.94 -5.87 7.52
C MET A 731 -16.80 -6.80 7.90
N SER A 732 -15.86 -6.28 8.69
CA SER A 732 -14.76 -7.07 9.25
C SER A 732 -14.55 -6.73 10.72
N PHE A 733 -14.22 -7.73 11.51
CA PHE A 733 -13.86 -7.58 12.90
C PHE A 733 -12.59 -8.37 13.18
N THR A 734 -11.61 -7.74 13.83
CA THR A 734 -10.36 -8.39 14.23
C THR A 734 -9.96 -7.92 15.63
N ARG A 735 -9.47 -8.84 16.43
CA ARG A 735 -8.92 -8.55 17.75
C ARG A 735 -7.62 -9.29 17.98
N ALA A 736 -6.60 -8.56 18.46
CA ALA A 736 -5.28 -9.09 18.77
C ALA A 736 -5.09 -9.28 20.27
N LYS A 737 -4.42 -10.37 20.65
CA LYS A 737 -4.10 -10.71 22.05
C LYS A 737 -2.61 -11.05 22.14
N ASN A 738 -1.87 -10.34 22.99
CA ASN A 738 -0.53 -10.76 23.39
C ASN A 738 -0.63 -12.06 24.19
N ARG A 739 0.13 -13.07 23.80
CA ARG A 739 0.21 -14.34 24.54
C ARG A 739 1.34 -14.32 25.52
N HIS A 740 2.51 -13.93 25.04
CA HIS A 740 3.69 -13.74 25.86
C HIS A 740 4.45 -12.50 25.41
N ILE A 741 4.80 -11.67 26.34
CA ILE A 741 5.68 -10.52 26.15
C ILE A 741 6.82 -10.64 27.15
N GLU A 742 8.04 -10.64 26.66
CA GLU A 742 9.25 -10.60 27.48
C GLU A 742 9.31 -9.27 28.24
N GLN A 743 9.26 -9.35 29.54
CA GLN A 743 9.26 -8.18 30.43
C GLN A 743 9.73 -8.61 31.82
N ALA A 744 10.21 -7.65 32.62
CA ALA A 744 10.55 -7.91 34.01
C ALA A 744 9.32 -8.33 34.81
N ASP A 745 9.49 -9.25 35.75
CA ASP A 745 8.42 -9.68 36.63
C ASP A 745 7.83 -8.47 37.40
N PRO A 746 6.51 -8.34 37.46
CA PRO A 746 5.87 -7.26 38.19
C PRO A 746 6.18 -7.34 39.69
N ILE A 747 6.59 -6.21 40.28
CA ILE A 747 7.00 -6.13 41.69
C ILE A 747 5.86 -6.43 42.64
N ASN A 748 4.61 -6.18 42.25
CA ASN A 748 3.43 -6.40 43.06
C ASN A 748 2.16 -6.60 42.22
N SER A 749 1.05 -6.92 42.86
CA SER A 749 -0.24 -7.19 42.19
C SER A 749 -0.78 -5.99 41.41
N TYR A 750 -0.59 -4.77 41.89
CA TYR A 750 -0.99 -3.56 41.18
C TYR A 750 -0.19 -3.36 39.90
N LYS A 751 1.13 -3.53 39.96
CA LYS A 751 2.01 -3.49 38.76
C LYS A 751 1.70 -4.65 37.82
N ASN A 752 1.40 -5.84 38.32
CA ASN A 752 0.95 -6.94 37.49
C ASN A 752 -0.38 -6.59 36.78
N TRP A 753 -1.29 -5.92 37.44
CA TRP A 753 -2.55 -5.48 36.83
C TRP A 753 -2.32 -4.38 35.77
N THR A 754 -1.51 -3.36 36.05
CA THR A 754 -1.34 -2.20 35.17
C THR A 754 -0.28 -2.37 34.08
N SER A 755 0.78 -3.15 34.32
CA SER A 755 2.00 -3.18 33.48
C SER A 755 2.36 -4.56 32.94
N ASN A 756 1.63 -5.63 33.28
CA ASN A 756 1.84 -6.92 32.65
C ASN A 756 1.10 -6.98 31.33
N PHE A 757 1.83 -7.09 30.21
CA PHE A 757 1.27 -7.15 28.85
C PHE A 757 1.07 -8.58 28.34
N SER A 758 1.53 -9.60 29.05
CA SER A 758 1.30 -11.02 28.70
C SER A 758 -0.13 -11.44 28.97
N ASP A 759 -0.67 -12.28 28.09
CA ASP A 759 -2.05 -12.82 28.08
C ASP A 759 -3.15 -11.74 28.09
N ARG A 760 -2.90 -10.61 27.43
CA ARG A 760 -3.82 -9.45 27.36
C ARG A 760 -4.17 -9.06 25.94
N TRP A 761 -5.39 -8.54 25.80
CA TRP A 761 -5.81 -7.90 24.56
C TRP A 761 -5.00 -6.63 24.29
N ASN A 762 -4.61 -6.42 23.02
CA ASN A 762 -4.00 -5.17 22.62
C ASN A 762 -5.00 -4.01 22.78
N ASN A 763 -4.47 -2.83 23.06
CA ASN A 763 -5.27 -1.60 23.25
C ASN A 763 -6.27 -1.66 24.41
N MET A 764 -5.92 -2.33 25.49
CA MET A 764 -6.68 -2.21 26.75
C MET A 764 -6.36 -0.88 27.44
N SER A 765 -7.40 -0.12 27.75
CA SER A 765 -7.31 1.04 28.64
C SER A 765 -7.73 0.61 30.03
N PHE A 766 -6.98 1.06 31.04
CA PHE A 766 -7.32 0.88 32.43
C PHE A 766 -7.98 2.17 32.91
N GLY A 767 -9.24 2.08 33.34
CA GLY A 767 -9.96 3.17 34.01
C GLY A 767 -10.04 2.91 35.50
N TYR A 768 -10.22 3.97 36.27
CA TYR A 768 -10.55 3.91 37.72
C TYR A 768 -12.03 3.70 37.92
#